data_6c97fdf7880f0f27e342ff482256c159
#
_entry.id   6c97fdf7880f0f27e342ff482256c159
#
_cell.length_a   1.000
_cell.length_b   1.000
_cell.length_c   1.000
_cell.angle_alpha   90.00
_cell.angle_beta   90.00
_cell.angle_gamma   90.00
#
_symmetry.space_group_name_H-M   'P 1'
#
loop_
_entity.id
_entity.type
_entity.pdbx_description
1 polymer ?
#
loop_
_entity_poly.entity_id
_entity_poly.type
_entity_poly.pdbx_seq_one_letter_code
_entity_poly.pdbx_strand_id
1 'polypeptide(L)'
;MVLIVKNSGEILRKCLKNNKNFIDHWTILDTGSTDNTRDIINEELKNIPGNLHVGEFIDFSQARNKVLDLSSKKCKYTIMLDDSYVIHGGQQLRALLKKSKKSCLLIKIGKYIDGFLRDDYYSKRIFKTSDNLKYKYRVHEDIVVNENKIKLIEEPKIFLDDLTFKEHSKRSFNRYNRDIEMLLKDNIEYPNEQRILYYIAKTYQTLEDSDKALLYYQKLQQIKNIREDFLFASYYDSACIDYFLNDDLEKFKSKLYIIHELFKNRVEPIYKLAIIYRDIGDIKKVEELISKIILQPKPILMGTLLEVDIYDYYIPYIYIDINLTMGNINKAVPVLKKMIDIYPNDQPLLNMKYNICENLIISMTNLSDNKTIVIHTSADFEIIYCWNPLGDKRISGSEYMAMNLGKEFVKLGYRVFIIGTFEDKESNINYEGIYDGIEYIDYKYFSEFALKYVIDYLIISRFAANLVYYDNIKKVYLWIHDTLPCISDNSKFIQYHKEKFKGIIAVSKWQKNNTVKKLNIPEKNIIISRNAIYIERFLYKDIKKIPYRFIYSSSPDRGLNYLIKIIPKIKENYPETVLQLFINKNNIDNDILTIINKLDYVYLNSRVSQEQLAIEFLKSDIWLYPTNFQESYCITALEAMISKCLVVTVKNAALTEIVEGKGILCKYPIENNLDDLLTKLFFLLERPQLKEHFIEKAYEWSSKQTYDTLANEWVEDIFTL
;
A
#
# COMPACT_ATOMS: atom_id res chain seq x y z
N MET A 1 40.54 18.68 -3.23
CA MET A 1 39.20 18.25 -3.64
C MET A 1 39.07 18.27 -5.15
N VAL A 2 38.52 17.28 -5.77
CA VAL A 2 38.21 17.23 -7.20
C VAL A 2 36.76 16.84 -7.45
N LEU A 3 36.11 17.48 -8.44
CA LEU A 3 34.71 17.20 -8.84
C LEU A 3 34.59 17.27 -10.37
N ILE A 4 33.59 16.56 -10.88
CA ILE A 4 33.00 16.78 -12.20
C ILE A 4 31.58 17.31 -12.02
N VAL A 5 31.18 18.31 -12.75
CA VAL A 5 29.86 18.95 -12.59
C VAL A 5 29.18 19.21 -13.94
N LYS A 6 27.85 19.23 -13.92
CA LYS A 6 26.99 19.66 -15.02
C LYS A 6 25.63 20.07 -14.55
N ASN A 7 25.24 21.32 -14.68
CA ASN A 7 23.94 21.86 -14.28
C ASN A 7 23.57 21.48 -12.82
N SER A 8 24.48 21.72 -11.88
CA SER A 8 24.38 21.28 -10.49
C SER A 8 23.75 22.32 -9.55
N GLY A 9 23.64 23.59 -9.99
CA GLY A 9 22.88 24.64 -9.31
C GLY A 9 23.11 24.74 -7.79
N GLU A 10 22.02 24.92 -7.03
CA GLU A 10 22.06 25.13 -5.57
C GLU A 10 22.52 23.91 -4.76
N ILE A 11 22.43 22.69 -5.31
CA ILE A 11 22.98 21.50 -4.65
C ILE A 11 24.48 21.61 -4.53
N LEU A 12 25.16 22.04 -5.64
CA LEU A 12 26.60 22.30 -5.63
C LEU A 12 26.96 23.41 -4.65
N ARG A 13 26.15 24.48 -4.55
CA ARG A 13 26.38 25.54 -3.54
C ARG A 13 26.42 24.97 -2.13
N LYS A 14 25.47 24.10 -1.76
CA LYS A 14 25.46 23.43 -0.46
C LYS A 14 26.69 22.53 -0.26
N CYS A 15 27.04 21.74 -1.27
CA CYS A 15 28.25 20.90 -1.26
C CYS A 15 29.51 21.76 -1.02
N LEU A 16 29.75 22.77 -1.81
CA LEU A 16 30.98 23.63 -1.72
C LEU A 16 31.02 24.40 -0.40
N LYS A 17 29.91 25.01 0.02
CA LYS A 17 29.82 25.78 1.27
C LYS A 17 30.19 24.96 2.50
N ASN A 18 29.77 23.68 2.56
CA ASN A 18 30.09 22.82 3.68
C ASN A 18 31.49 22.23 3.62
N ASN A 19 32.04 21.98 2.44
CA ASN A 19 33.33 21.31 2.25
C ASN A 19 34.55 22.27 2.24
N LYS A 20 34.36 23.54 1.87
CA LYS A 20 35.44 24.50 1.65
C LYS A 20 36.41 24.67 2.83
N ASN A 21 35.95 24.48 4.06
CA ASN A 21 36.79 24.62 5.26
C ASN A 21 37.72 23.42 5.50
N PHE A 22 37.60 22.36 4.73
CA PHE A 22 38.34 21.11 4.92
C PHE A 22 39.34 20.83 3.79
N ILE A 23 39.43 21.70 2.78
CA ILE A 23 40.28 21.52 1.59
C ILE A 23 41.35 22.59 1.51
N ASP A 24 42.49 22.23 0.94
CA ASP A 24 43.63 23.16 0.71
C ASP A 24 43.73 23.58 -0.76
N HIS A 25 43.18 22.82 -1.67
CA HIS A 25 43.15 23.09 -3.11
C HIS A 25 41.96 22.41 -3.78
N TRP A 26 41.41 22.99 -4.82
CA TRP A 26 40.31 22.40 -5.58
C TRP A 26 40.61 22.39 -7.09
N THR A 27 40.04 21.41 -7.78
CA THR A 27 40.01 21.34 -9.24
C THR A 27 38.64 20.79 -9.65
N ILE A 28 37.93 21.56 -10.47
CA ILE A 28 36.59 21.20 -10.91
C ILE A 28 36.58 21.16 -12.44
N LEU A 29 35.99 20.09 -13.00
CA LEU A 29 35.75 19.95 -14.43
C LEU A 29 34.27 20.16 -14.70
N ASP A 30 33.91 21.27 -15.33
CA ASP A 30 32.57 21.50 -15.84
C ASP A 30 32.43 20.85 -17.21
N THR A 31 31.49 19.93 -17.32
CA THR A 31 31.23 19.13 -18.53
C THR A 31 30.12 19.71 -19.42
N GLY A 32 29.94 21.01 -19.39
CA GLY A 32 29.02 21.76 -20.25
C GLY A 32 27.76 22.22 -19.51
N SER A 33 27.92 22.90 -18.38
CA SER A 33 26.82 23.56 -17.69
C SER A 33 26.32 24.78 -18.47
N THR A 34 24.99 24.92 -18.45
CA THR A 34 24.23 26.02 -19.06
C THR A 34 23.48 26.88 -18.05
N ASP A 35 23.54 26.50 -16.78
CA ASP A 35 22.97 27.20 -15.63
C ASP A 35 24.05 28.02 -14.89
N ASN A 36 23.72 28.48 -13.67
CA ASN A 36 24.63 29.29 -12.83
C ASN A 36 25.73 28.47 -12.09
N THR A 37 25.95 27.21 -12.46
CA THR A 37 26.93 26.31 -11.81
C THR A 37 28.33 26.94 -11.71
N ARG A 38 28.81 27.59 -12.80
CA ARG A 38 30.15 28.19 -12.84
C ARG A 38 30.27 29.42 -11.92
N ASP A 39 29.22 30.21 -11.84
CA ASP A 39 29.17 31.38 -10.96
C ASP A 39 29.25 30.99 -9.50
N ILE A 40 28.50 29.91 -9.13
CA ILE A 40 28.53 29.33 -7.79
C ILE A 40 29.95 28.86 -7.42
N ILE A 41 30.65 28.18 -8.32
CA ILE A 41 32.02 27.71 -8.06
C ILE A 41 32.94 28.91 -7.77
N ASN A 42 32.90 29.93 -8.60
CA ASN A 42 33.74 31.13 -8.48
C ASN A 42 33.41 31.93 -7.21
N GLU A 43 32.14 31.98 -6.82
CA GLU A 43 31.68 32.66 -5.60
C GLU A 43 32.15 31.94 -4.34
N GLU A 44 31.83 30.62 -4.23
CA GLU A 44 32.08 29.88 -3.00
C GLU A 44 33.53 29.55 -2.74
N LEU A 45 34.33 29.38 -3.80
CA LEU A 45 35.73 28.95 -3.68
C LEU A 45 36.76 30.08 -3.96
N LYS A 46 36.33 31.33 -4.09
CA LYS A 46 37.18 32.49 -4.43
C LYS A 46 38.41 32.65 -3.53
N ASN A 47 38.36 32.24 -2.27
CA ASN A 47 39.43 32.40 -1.29
C ASN A 47 40.31 31.14 -1.13
N ILE A 48 40.08 30.08 -1.92
CA ILE A 48 40.84 28.85 -1.85
C ILE A 48 41.57 28.64 -3.19
N PRO A 49 42.86 28.32 -3.21
CA PRO A 49 43.57 28.03 -4.43
C PRO A 49 42.94 26.89 -5.23
N GLY A 50 42.71 27.11 -6.52
CA GLY A 50 42.13 26.04 -7.37
C GLY A 50 41.83 26.55 -8.79
N ASN A 51 41.33 25.64 -9.61
CA ASN A 51 41.02 25.92 -11.01
C ASN A 51 39.71 25.28 -11.45
N LEU A 52 38.94 26.04 -12.22
CA LEU A 52 37.79 25.55 -12.97
C LEU A 52 38.25 25.27 -14.41
N HIS A 53 38.01 24.05 -14.87
CA HIS A 53 38.23 23.63 -16.25
C HIS A 53 36.91 23.32 -16.95
N VAL A 54 36.87 23.54 -18.24
CA VAL A 54 35.72 23.19 -19.08
C VAL A 54 36.12 22.07 -20.01
N GLY A 55 35.24 21.07 -20.18
CA GLY A 55 35.51 19.96 -21.06
C GLY A 55 34.24 19.23 -21.48
N GLU A 56 34.36 18.40 -22.52
CA GLU A 56 33.29 17.56 -22.99
C GLU A 56 33.11 16.32 -22.07
N PHE A 57 31.88 15.90 -21.87
CA PHE A 57 31.55 14.65 -21.19
C PHE A 57 31.46 13.51 -22.22
N ILE A 58 32.36 12.55 -22.14
CA ILE A 58 32.34 11.33 -22.95
C ILE A 58 31.76 10.17 -22.08
N ASP A 59 32.41 9.91 -20.95
CA ASP A 59 31.96 8.96 -19.92
C ASP A 59 32.50 9.38 -18.55
N PHE A 60 32.02 8.70 -17.50
CA PHE A 60 32.40 9.05 -16.13
C PHE A 60 33.89 8.81 -15.83
N SER A 61 34.45 7.68 -16.28
CA SER A 61 35.86 7.36 -16.00
C SER A 61 36.79 8.36 -16.68
N GLN A 62 36.53 8.72 -17.92
CA GLN A 62 37.33 9.72 -18.66
C GLN A 62 37.24 11.11 -18.00
N ALA A 63 36.03 11.55 -17.64
CA ALA A 63 35.81 12.81 -16.94
C ALA A 63 36.55 12.86 -15.60
N ARG A 64 36.43 11.78 -14.77
CA ARG A 64 37.14 11.70 -13.49
C ARG A 64 38.66 11.62 -13.67
N ASN A 65 39.14 10.87 -14.63
CA ASN A 65 40.57 10.79 -14.93
C ASN A 65 41.11 12.10 -15.39
N LYS A 66 40.38 12.83 -16.25
CA LYS A 66 40.76 14.18 -16.71
C LYS A 66 40.88 15.16 -15.55
N VAL A 67 39.93 15.20 -14.62
CA VAL A 67 40.01 16.10 -13.46
C VAL A 67 41.15 15.70 -12.50
N LEU A 68 41.45 14.39 -12.37
CA LEU A 68 42.60 13.90 -11.60
C LEU A 68 43.93 14.35 -12.22
N ASP A 69 44.05 14.31 -13.55
CA ASP A 69 45.25 14.73 -14.25
C ASP A 69 45.49 16.26 -14.16
N LEU A 70 44.40 17.00 -14.18
CA LEU A 70 44.43 18.48 -14.02
C LEU A 70 44.66 18.91 -12.57
N SER A 71 44.46 17.98 -11.61
CA SER A 71 44.55 18.30 -10.19
C SER A 71 45.97 18.64 -9.74
N SER A 72 46.08 19.53 -8.75
CA SER A 72 47.36 19.92 -8.15
C SER A 72 48.06 18.74 -7.49
N LYS A 73 49.33 18.52 -7.80
CA LYS A 73 50.19 17.53 -7.18
C LYS A 73 50.79 17.97 -5.82
N LYS A 74 50.45 19.17 -5.35
CA LYS A 74 50.96 19.75 -4.08
C LYS A 74 50.27 19.13 -2.83
N CYS A 75 49.09 18.58 -2.97
CA CYS A 75 48.38 17.96 -1.85
C CYS A 75 48.77 16.50 -1.68
N LYS A 76 48.89 16.01 -0.42
CA LYS A 76 49.25 14.64 -0.11
C LYS A 76 48.15 13.64 -0.55
N TYR A 77 46.85 14.00 -0.36
CA TYR A 77 45.70 13.22 -0.74
C TYR A 77 44.74 14.04 -1.60
N THR A 78 44.10 13.36 -2.54
CA THR A 78 43.00 13.88 -3.35
C THR A 78 41.72 13.19 -2.92
N ILE A 79 40.67 13.97 -2.69
CA ILE A 79 39.30 13.47 -2.46
C ILE A 79 38.45 13.76 -3.69
N MET A 80 37.84 12.70 -4.25
CA MET A 80 36.86 12.77 -5.34
C MET A 80 35.46 12.86 -4.76
N LEU A 81 34.79 13.96 -4.92
CA LEU A 81 33.40 14.14 -4.51
C LEU A 81 32.48 14.19 -5.72
N ASP A 82 31.24 13.89 -5.51
CA ASP A 82 30.14 14.24 -6.40
C ASP A 82 29.56 15.60 -5.95
N ASP A 83 28.84 16.28 -6.82
CA ASP A 83 28.32 17.62 -6.61
C ASP A 83 27.28 17.76 -5.47
N SER A 84 26.82 16.63 -4.94
CA SER A 84 25.88 16.53 -3.83
C SER A 84 26.50 16.09 -2.49
N TYR A 85 27.79 15.77 -2.44
CA TYR A 85 28.40 15.15 -1.26
C TYR A 85 28.92 16.18 -0.25
N VAL A 86 28.51 16.02 1.02
CA VAL A 86 28.99 16.82 2.16
C VAL A 86 29.85 15.97 3.07
N ILE A 87 31.06 16.44 3.41
CA ILE A 87 32.01 15.80 4.33
C ILE A 87 31.58 16.09 5.78
N HIS A 88 31.23 15.03 6.52
CA HIS A 88 31.12 15.08 7.95
C HIS A 88 32.43 14.64 8.60
N GLY A 89 32.76 15.21 9.78
CA GLY A 89 34.02 14.90 10.45
C GLY A 89 35.28 15.37 9.71
N GLY A 90 35.20 16.45 8.92
CA GLY A 90 36.31 16.93 8.04
C GLY A 90 37.60 17.19 8.79
N GLN A 91 37.59 17.72 10.03
CA GLN A 91 38.81 17.94 10.84
C GLN A 91 39.45 16.60 11.26
N GLN A 92 38.66 15.63 11.67
CA GLN A 92 39.10 14.28 12.01
C GLN A 92 39.67 13.58 10.77
N LEU A 93 39.02 13.76 9.61
CA LEU A 93 39.53 13.25 8.34
C LEU A 93 40.89 13.83 8.00
N ARG A 94 41.08 15.14 8.11
CA ARG A 94 42.38 15.80 7.89
C ARG A 94 43.47 15.25 8.81
N ALA A 95 43.17 15.04 10.10
CA ALA A 95 44.09 14.48 11.06
C ALA A 95 44.48 13.01 10.71
N LEU A 96 43.55 12.22 10.26
CA LEU A 96 43.75 10.85 9.80
C LEU A 96 44.64 10.83 8.54
N LEU A 97 44.36 11.68 7.54
CA LEU A 97 45.10 11.74 6.29
C LEU A 97 46.56 12.20 6.48
N LYS A 98 46.85 13.11 7.45
CA LYS A 98 48.23 13.48 7.81
C LYS A 98 49.08 12.25 8.19
N LYS A 99 48.50 11.32 8.95
CA LYS A 99 49.18 10.12 9.47
C LYS A 99 49.18 8.95 8.49
N SER A 100 48.20 8.87 7.60
CA SER A 100 48.01 7.72 6.69
C SER A 100 49.14 7.61 5.65
N LYS A 101 49.55 6.37 5.32
CA LYS A 101 50.49 6.02 4.24
C LYS A 101 49.82 5.19 3.12
N LYS A 102 48.54 4.88 3.23
CA LYS A 102 47.79 4.03 2.30
C LYS A 102 47.54 4.75 0.98
N SER A 103 47.50 3.97 -0.10
CA SER A 103 47.24 4.51 -1.45
C SER A 103 45.79 4.94 -1.65
N CYS A 104 44.86 4.17 -1.06
CA CYS A 104 43.43 4.44 -1.16
C CYS A 104 42.77 4.27 0.21
N LEU A 105 41.81 5.16 0.52
CA LEU A 105 40.97 4.99 1.70
C LEU A 105 39.49 4.87 1.27
N LEU A 106 38.83 3.91 1.88
CA LEU A 106 37.37 3.74 1.77
C LEU A 106 36.71 4.65 2.78
N ILE A 107 35.89 5.53 2.31
CA ILE A 107 35.02 6.39 3.12
C ILE A 107 33.56 5.95 3.00
N LYS A 108 32.85 5.96 4.11
CA LYS A 108 31.43 5.69 4.17
C LYS A 108 30.67 6.79 3.44
N ILE A 109 29.73 6.43 2.58
CA ILE A 109 28.73 7.33 1.99
C ILE A 109 27.40 6.95 2.60
N GLY A 110 26.74 7.90 3.26
CA GLY A 110 25.42 7.71 3.86
C GLY A 110 24.38 8.51 3.10
N LYS A 111 23.19 7.94 2.96
CA LYS A 111 22.02 8.61 2.39
C LYS A 111 21.00 8.81 3.50
N TYR A 112 20.75 10.06 3.85
CA TYR A 112 19.84 10.45 4.91
C TYR A 112 18.51 10.93 4.32
N ILE A 113 17.39 10.37 4.82
CA ILE A 113 16.04 10.84 4.51
C ILE A 113 15.38 11.21 5.84
N ASP A 114 14.89 12.44 5.94
CA ASP A 114 14.23 12.98 7.15
C ASP A 114 15.05 12.79 8.44
N GLY A 115 16.38 12.86 8.32
CA GLY A 115 17.33 12.67 9.42
C GLY A 115 17.69 11.21 9.71
N PHE A 116 17.14 10.25 9.00
CA PHE A 116 17.41 8.82 9.16
C PHE A 116 18.35 8.31 8.08
N LEU A 117 19.34 7.50 8.48
CA LEU A 117 20.23 6.79 7.56
C LEU A 117 19.43 5.68 6.85
N ARG A 118 19.25 5.77 5.55
CA ARG A 118 18.50 4.81 4.73
C ARG A 118 19.36 3.87 3.92
N ASP A 119 20.58 4.30 3.62
CA ASP A 119 21.53 3.50 2.86
C ASP A 119 22.93 3.94 3.22
N ASP A 120 23.86 3.02 3.40
CA ASP A 120 25.26 3.32 3.55
C ASP A 120 26.14 2.27 2.85
N TYR A 121 27.21 2.74 2.28
CA TYR A 121 28.22 1.89 1.67
C TYR A 121 29.59 2.55 1.70
N TYR A 122 30.64 1.73 1.57
CA TYR A 122 32.00 2.23 1.48
C TYR A 122 32.43 2.40 0.04
N SER A 123 33.09 3.54 -0.26
CA SER A 123 33.53 3.87 -1.59
C SER A 123 34.99 4.36 -1.59
N LYS A 124 35.72 4.03 -2.66
CA LYS A 124 37.09 4.50 -2.91
C LYS A 124 37.06 5.93 -3.41
N ARG A 125 37.06 6.89 -2.51
CA ARG A 125 36.96 8.33 -2.84
C ARG A 125 38.18 9.14 -2.45
N ILE A 126 39.13 8.57 -1.67
CA ILE A 126 40.29 9.27 -1.16
C ILE A 126 41.55 8.56 -1.62
N PHE A 127 42.43 9.27 -2.33
CA PHE A 127 43.62 8.69 -2.96
C PHE A 127 44.87 9.47 -2.59
N LYS A 128 45.97 8.73 -2.38
CA LYS A 128 47.28 9.35 -2.27
C LYS A 128 47.68 9.92 -3.65
N THR A 129 47.87 11.23 -3.73
CA THR A 129 48.03 11.94 -5.00
C THR A 129 49.23 11.45 -5.82
N SER A 130 50.33 11.06 -5.14
CA SER A 130 51.54 10.53 -5.79
C SER A 130 51.36 9.20 -6.51
N ASP A 131 50.31 8.44 -6.16
CA ASP A 131 50.16 7.07 -6.67
C ASP A 131 49.45 7.03 -8.04
N ASN A 132 48.98 8.18 -8.51
CA ASN A 132 48.41 8.43 -9.84
C ASN A 132 47.34 7.38 -10.26
N LEU A 133 46.45 7.03 -9.32
CA LEU A 133 45.39 6.06 -9.54
C LEU A 133 44.37 6.55 -10.58
N LYS A 134 43.81 5.63 -11.35
CA LYS A 134 42.85 5.89 -12.44
C LYS A 134 41.56 5.11 -12.28
N TYR A 135 40.47 5.75 -12.69
CA TYR A 135 39.18 5.11 -12.83
C TYR A 135 39.11 4.24 -14.08
N LYS A 136 38.40 3.11 -13.98
CA LYS A 136 38.00 2.22 -15.06
C LYS A 136 36.48 2.21 -15.19
N TYR A 137 36.01 1.77 -16.34
CA TYR A 137 34.62 1.60 -16.74
C TYR A 137 33.87 2.92 -16.96
N ARG A 138 33.06 2.94 -18.02
CA ARG A 138 32.36 4.15 -18.52
C ARG A 138 31.30 4.66 -17.56
N VAL A 139 30.63 3.71 -16.89
CA VAL A 139 29.62 3.98 -15.84
C VAL A 139 29.80 2.98 -14.70
N HIS A 140 29.37 3.32 -13.49
CA HIS A 140 29.69 2.58 -12.27
C HIS A 140 31.20 2.36 -12.13
N GLU A 141 31.95 3.37 -12.42
CA GLU A 141 33.40 3.39 -12.45
C GLU A 141 34.01 3.02 -11.11
N ASP A 142 35.16 2.35 -11.16
CA ASP A 142 35.92 1.96 -9.99
C ASP A 142 37.41 2.20 -10.18
N ILE A 143 38.15 2.30 -9.09
CA ILE A 143 39.59 2.39 -9.09
C ILE A 143 40.20 1.02 -8.79
N VAL A 144 41.05 0.56 -9.69
CA VAL A 144 41.81 -0.66 -9.51
C VAL A 144 43.03 -0.34 -8.66
N VAL A 145 43.10 -0.91 -7.47
CA VAL A 145 44.20 -0.78 -6.52
C VAL A 145 44.35 -2.06 -5.72
N ASN A 146 45.60 -2.45 -5.44
CA ASN A 146 45.86 -3.64 -4.66
C ASN A 146 45.24 -3.51 -3.26
N GLU A 147 44.54 -4.54 -2.80
CA GLU A 147 43.78 -4.56 -1.54
C GLU A 147 44.68 -4.22 -0.32
N ASN A 148 45.92 -4.68 -0.29
CA ASN A 148 46.89 -4.37 0.78
C ASN A 148 47.21 -2.88 0.90
N LYS A 149 46.92 -2.08 -0.13
CA LYS A 149 47.11 -0.63 -0.16
C LYS A 149 45.83 0.17 0.17
N ILE A 150 44.74 -0.54 0.43
CA ILE A 150 43.45 0.06 0.85
C ILE A 150 43.37 0.09 2.37
N LYS A 151 42.65 1.09 2.91
CA LYS A 151 42.26 1.16 4.32
C LYS A 151 40.83 1.65 4.44
N LEU A 152 40.05 0.96 5.26
CA LEU A 152 38.73 1.42 5.68
C LEU A 152 38.84 2.53 6.72
N ILE A 153 38.02 3.57 6.61
CA ILE A 153 37.85 4.58 7.65
C ILE A 153 36.73 4.10 8.58
N GLU A 154 37.12 3.63 9.75
CA GLU A 154 36.20 3.06 10.75
C GLU A 154 35.62 4.10 11.71
N GLU A 155 36.13 5.36 11.67
CA GLU A 155 35.67 6.45 12.54
C GLU A 155 34.22 6.84 12.19
N PRO A 156 33.22 6.60 13.05
CA PRO A 156 31.79 6.78 12.73
C PRO A 156 31.42 8.23 12.37
N LYS A 157 32.20 9.21 12.84
CA LYS A 157 31.96 10.63 12.59
C LYS A 157 32.49 11.09 11.24
N ILE A 158 33.25 10.23 10.53
CA ILE A 158 33.82 10.55 9.21
C ILE A 158 33.03 9.84 8.13
N PHE A 159 32.18 10.58 7.41
CA PHE A 159 31.40 10.05 6.29
C PHE A 159 31.06 11.16 5.30
N LEU A 160 30.57 10.76 4.13
CA LEU A 160 29.97 11.64 3.13
C LEU A 160 28.46 11.50 3.20
N ASP A 161 27.76 12.63 3.27
CA ASP A 161 26.31 12.71 3.17
C ASP A 161 25.90 13.06 1.73
N ASP A 162 25.01 12.25 1.13
CA ASP A 162 24.49 12.47 -0.21
C ASP A 162 23.16 13.22 -0.15
N LEU A 163 23.18 14.50 -0.53
CA LEU A 163 22.02 15.40 -0.46
C LEU A 163 20.93 15.14 -1.52
N THR A 164 21.19 14.28 -2.52
CA THR A 164 20.32 14.17 -3.71
C THR A 164 19.30 13.04 -3.65
N PHE A 165 19.27 12.24 -2.61
CA PHE A 165 18.46 11.03 -2.56
C PHE A 165 16.96 11.26 -2.81
N LYS A 166 16.39 12.38 -2.35
CA LYS A 166 14.96 12.73 -2.56
C LYS A 166 14.58 13.03 -4.02
N GLU A 167 15.54 13.38 -4.87
CA GLU A 167 15.27 13.82 -6.24
C GLU A 167 15.50 12.75 -7.32
N HIS A 168 16.09 11.62 -6.96
CA HIS A 168 16.50 10.59 -7.92
C HIS A 168 15.35 9.84 -8.60
N SER A 169 14.14 9.82 -8.04
CA SER A 169 13.03 9.06 -8.59
C SER A 169 12.48 9.58 -9.92
N LYS A 170 12.67 10.86 -10.25
CA LYS A 170 12.09 11.47 -11.47
C LYS A 170 13.02 11.56 -12.69
N ARG A 171 14.33 11.36 -12.51
CA ARG A 171 15.34 11.51 -13.61
C ARG A 171 15.76 10.19 -14.26
N SER A 172 15.14 9.05 -13.90
CA SER A 172 15.82 7.77 -13.99
C SER A 172 15.74 7.04 -15.33
N PHE A 173 14.61 7.04 -16.05
CA PHE A 173 14.43 6.16 -17.22
C PHE A 173 15.40 6.46 -18.38
N ASN A 174 15.53 7.72 -18.77
CA ASN A 174 16.48 8.13 -19.84
C ASN A 174 17.95 7.90 -19.45
N ARG A 175 18.25 7.93 -18.14
CA ARG A 175 19.57 7.65 -17.63
C ARG A 175 19.90 6.16 -17.76
N TYR A 176 19.00 5.26 -17.36
CA TYR A 176 19.23 3.82 -17.44
C TYR A 176 19.43 3.34 -18.89
N ASN A 177 18.71 3.91 -19.85
CA ASN A 177 18.92 3.61 -21.28
C ASN A 177 20.33 4.03 -21.75
N ARG A 178 20.85 5.17 -21.31
CA ARG A 178 22.22 5.56 -21.61
C ARG A 178 23.26 4.71 -20.87
N ASP A 179 22.98 4.38 -19.61
CA ASP A 179 23.90 3.61 -18.79
C ASP A 179 24.03 2.17 -19.34
N ILE A 180 22.96 1.55 -19.82
CA ILE A 180 23.03 0.23 -20.45
C ILE A 180 23.87 0.21 -21.72
N GLU A 181 23.81 1.26 -22.55
CA GLU A 181 24.66 1.36 -23.74
C GLU A 181 26.14 1.44 -23.37
N MET A 182 26.51 2.17 -22.33
CA MET A 182 27.87 2.28 -21.82
C MET A 182 28.36 0.95 -21.24
N LEU A 183 27.52 0.28 -20.44
CA LEU A 183 27.81 -1.02 -19.86
C LEU A 183 28.02 -2.10 -20.92
N LEU A 184 27.22 -2.12 -21.97
CA LEU A 184 27.40 -3.06 -23.08
C LEU A 184 28.71 -2.83 -23.84
N LYS A 185 29.13 -1.58 -24.02
CA LYS A 185 30.46 -1.26 -24.56
C LYS A 185 31.58 -1.74 -23.65
N ASP A 186 31.44 -1.54 -22.34
CA ASP A 186 32.40 -2.07 -21.36
C ASP A 186 32.45 -3.59 -21.35
N ASN A 187 31.30 -4.27 -21.54
CA ASN A 187 31.26 -5.72 -21.62
C ASN A 187 31.97 -6.31 -22.87
N ILE A 188 32.00 -5.56 -23.97
CA ILE A 188 32.79 -5.92 -25.16
C ILE A 188 34.29 -5.78 -24.86
N GLU A 189 34.68 -4.72 -24.18
CA GLU A 189 36.09 -4.44 -23.86
C GLU A 189 36.63 -5.32 -22.71
N TYR A 190 35.78 -5.63 -21.73
CA TYR A 190 36.10 -6.44 -20.56
C TYR A 190 35.12 -7.61 -20.42
N PRO A 191 35.12 -8.61 -21.30
CA PRO A 191 34.21 -9.75 -21.26
C PRO A 191 34.39 -10.52 -19.94
N ASN A 192 33.30 -10.94 -19.32
CA ASN A 192 33.26 -11.66 -18.04
C ASN A 192 33.74 -10.86 -16.81
N GLU A 193 33.84 -9.54 -16.91
CA GLU A 193 34.06 -8.72 -15.71
C GLU A 193 32.78 -8.72 -14.83
N GLN A 194 32.90 -9.30 -13.64
CA GLN A 194 31.76 -9.56 -12.74
C GLN A 194 30.97 -8.28 -12.40
N ARG A 195 31.68 -7.16 -12.20
CA ARG A 195 31.05 -5.87 -11.91
C ARG A 195 30.17 -5.40 -13.07
N ILE A 196 30.69 -5.50 -14.29
CA ILE A 196 29.97 -5.08 -15.50
C ILE A 196 28.72 -5.94 -15.70
N LEU A 197 28.86 -7.29 -15.64
CA LEU A 197 27.74 -8.21 -15.79
C LEU A 197 26.64 -7.96 -14.75
N TYR A 198 27.04 -7.70 -13.49
CA TYR A 198 26.10 -7.36 -12.43
C TYR A 198 25.31 -6.09 -12.75
N TYR A 199 26.00 -4.99 -13.11
CA TYR A 199 25.30 -3.75 -13.40
C TYR A 199 24.48 -3.80 -14.69
N ILE A 200 24.85 -4.60 -15.70
CA ILE A 200 23.99 -4.87 -16.86
C ILE A 200 22.71 -5.57 -16.41
N ALA A 201 22.81 -6.63 -15.62
CA ALA A 201 21.64 -7.37 -15.12
C ALA A 201 20.72 -6.46 -14.30
N LYS A 202 21.31 -5.68 -13.38
CA LYS A 202 20.56 -4.75 -12.52
C LYS A 202 19.88 -3.62 -13.31
N THR A 203 20.55 -3.09 -14.34
CA THR A 203 19.99 -2.05 -15.21
C THR A 203 18.83 -2.60 -16.04
N TYR A 204 18.95 -3.81 -16.61
CA TYR A 204 17.83 -4.47 -17.30
C TYR A 204 16.67 -4.77 -16.37
N GLN A 205 16.94 -5.20 -15.14
CA GLN A 205 15.90 -5.38 -14.11
C GLN A 205 15.14 -4.07 -13.84
N THR A 206 15.87 -2.94 -13.75
CA THR A 206 15.26 -1.61 -13.55
C THR A 206 14.49 -1.12 -14.78
N LEU A 207 14.92 -1.53 -15.98
CA LEU A 207 14.22 -1.29 -17.25
C LEU A 207 13.08 -2.28 -17.52
N GLU A 208 12.77 -3.16 -16.55
CA GLU A 208 11.71 -4.18 -16.63
C GLU A 208 11.93 -5.24 -17.74
N ASP A 209 13.14 -5.35 -18.28
CA ASP A 209 13.55 -6.39 -19.21
C ASP A 209 14.05 -7.63 -18.45
N SER A 210 13.09 -8.38 -17.91
CA SER A 210 13.36 -9.53 -17.04
C SER A 210 14.18 -10.63 -17.72
N ASP A 211 13.97 -10.87 -19.01
CA ASP A 211 14.67 -11.91 -19.75
C ASP A 211 16.16 -11.60 -19.88
N LYS A 212 16.50 -10.36 -20.24
CA LYS A 212 17.88 -9.94 -20.31
C LYS A 212 18.52 -9.87 -18.93
N ALA A 213 17.80 -9.40 -17.90
CA ALA A 213 18.28 -9.40 -16.54
C ALA A 213 18.70 -10.82 -16.09
N LEU A 214 17.81 -11.80 -16.26
CA LEU A 214 18.09 -13.20 -15.94
C LEU A 214 19.27 -13.77 -16.73
N LEU A 215 19.37 -13.47 -18.04
CA LEU A 215 20.49 -13.90 -18.86
C LEU A 215 21.85 -13.43 -18.31
N TYR A 216 21.94 -12.16 -17.88
CA TYR A 216 23.19 -11.61 -17.35
C TYR A 216 23.48 -12.09 -15.93
N TYR A 217 22.46 -12.32 -15.08
CA TYR A 217 22.64 -12.99 -13.79
C TYR A 217 23.16 -14.43 -13.97
N GLN A 218 22.63 -15.19 -14.93
CA GLN A 218 23.12 -16.53 -15.23
C GLN A 218 24.60 -16.53 -15.71
N LYS A 219 24.97 -15.58 -16.57
CA LYS A 219 26.39 -15.40 -16.96
C LYS A 219 27.27 -15.10 -15.76
N LEU A 220 26.79 -14.27 -14.85
CA LEU A 220 27.50 -13.91 -13.62
C LEU A 220 27.72 -15.14 -12.72
N GLN A 221 26.73 -16.03 -12.58
CA GLN A 221 26.83 -17.26 -11.80
C GLN A 221 27.83 -18.27 -12.36
N GLN A 222 28.22 -18.14 -13.62
CA GLN A 222 29.20 -19.05 -14.28
C GLN A 222 30.65 -18.58 -14.12
N ILE A 223 30.87 -17.39 -13.55
CA ILE A 223 32.25 -16.86 -13.37
C ILE A 223 33.00 -17.63 -12.29
N LYS A 224 34.20 -18.08 -12.62
CA LYS A 224 35.12 -18.67 -11.64
C LYS A 224 35.71 -17.58 -10.74
N ASN A 225 35.81 -17.87 -9.45
CA ASN A 225 36.34 -16.93 -8.44
C ASN A 225 35.59 -15.62 -8.34
N ILE A 226 34.26 -15.67 -8.52
CA ILE A 226 33.39 -14.55 -8.34
C ILE A 226 33.38 -14.08 -6.88
N ARG A 227 33.29 -12.78 -6.65
CA ARG A 227 33.08 -12.22 -5.31
C ARG A 227 31.73 -12.68 -4.75
N GLU A 228 31.71 -13.05 -3.46
CA GLU A 228 30.54 -13.59 -2.79
C GLU A 228 29.31 -12.65 -2.86
N ASP A 229 29.52 -11.33 -2.77
CA ASP A 229 28.46 -10.35 -2.85
C ASP A 229 27.77 -10.30 -4.23
N PHE A 230 28.53 -10.41 -5.33
CA PHE A 230 27.95 -10.52 -6.67
C PHE A 230 27.25 -11.86 -6.89
N LEU A 231 27.83 -12.93 -6.36
CA LEU A 231 27.22 -14.26 -6.46
C LEU A 231 25.87 -14.29 -5.71
N PHE A 232 25.86 -13.80 -4.46
CA PHE A 232 24.63 -13.65 -3.69
C PHE A 232 23.58 -12.85 -4.45
N ALA A 233 23.92 -11.64 -4.91
CA ALA A 233 22.99 -10.77 -5.61
C ALA A 233 22.41 -11.45 -6.87
N SER A 234 23.25 -12.21 -7.61
CA SER A 234 22.79 -12.91 -8.81
C SER A 234 21.75 -14.00 -8.51
N TYR A 235 21.90 -14.75 -7.42
CA TYR A 235 20.91 -15.76 -7.00
C TYR A 235 19.65 -15.13 -6.42
N TYR A 236 19.82 -14.13 -5.56
CA TYR A 236 18.70 -13.48 -4.87
C TYR A 236 17.81 -12.70 -5.84
N ASP A 237 18.41 -11.84 -6.66
CA ASP A 237 17.66 -11.05 -7.65
C ASP A 237 17.01 -11.96 -8.72
N SER A 238 17.70 -13.03 -9.18
CA SER A 238 17.07 -14.00 -10.10
C SER A 238 15.89 -14.72 -9.48
N ALA A 239 15.94 -15.05 -8.19
CA ALA A 239 14.81 -15.67 -7.51
C ALA A 239 13.61 -14.71 -7.41
N CYS A 240 13.86 -13.43 -7.13
CA CYS A 240 12.83 -12.40 -7.10
C CYS A 240 12.18 -12.20 -8.48
N ILE A 241 12.98 -12.14 -9.55
CA ILE A 241 12.47 -12.01 -10.93
C ILE A 241 11.65 -13.26 -11.32
N ASP A 242 12.14 -14.46 -11.03
CA ASP A 242 11.43 -15.71 -11.33
C ASP A 242 10.05 -15.75 -10.63
N TYR A 243 9.99 -15.29 -9.37
CA TYR A 243 8.72 -15.17 -8.65
C TYR A 243 7.78 -14.14 -9.29
N PHE A 244 8.30 -12.98 -9.67
CA PHE A 244 7.53 -11.94 -10.34
C PHE A 244 6.90 -12.43 -11.66
N LEU A 245 7.64 -13.24 -12.44
CA LEU A 245 7.18 -13.75 -13.74
C LEU A 245 6.20 -14.93 -13.61
N ASN A 246 6.36 -15.80 -12.62
CA ASN A 246 5.67 -17.09 -12.57
C ASN A 246 4.66 -17.19 -11.40
N ASP A 247 4.64 -16.27 -10.45
CA ASP A 247 3.80 -16.24 -9.23
C ASP A 247 3.79 -17.58 -8.45
N ASP A 248 4.91 -18.34 -8.51
CA ASP A 248 5.06 -19.61 -7.78
C ASP A 248 5.69 -19.33 -6.41
N LEU A 249 4.83 -19.09 -5.43
CA LEU A 249 5.23 -18.73 -4.06
C LEU A 249 6.00 -19.87 -3.36
N GLU A 250 5.62 -21.14 -3.55
CA GLU A 250 6.28 -22.26 -2.87
C GLU A 250 7.68 -22.48 -3.42
N LYS A 251 7.84 -22.39 -4.74
CA LYS A 251 9.15 -22.41 -5.39
C LYS A 251 10.02 -21.24 -4.93
N PHE A 252 9.44 -20.04 -4.80
CA PHE A 252 10.15 -18.87 -4.33
C PHE A 252 10.63 -19.04 -2.90
N LYS A 253 9.78 -19.46 -1.97
CA LYS A 253 10.15 -19.77 -0.58
C LYS A 253 11.30 -20.79 -0.52
N SER A 254 11.21 -21.86 -1.31
CA SER A 254 12.24 -22.90 -1.38
C SER A 254 13.59 -22.32 -1.85
N LYS A 255 13.58 -21.47 -2.87
CA LYS A 255 14.80 -20.77 -3.33
C LYS A 255 15.39 -19.86 -2.26
N LEU A 256 14.57 -19.10 -1.54
CA LEU A 256 15.05 -18.21 -0.48
C LEU A 256 15.74 -19.01 0.66
N TYR A 257 15.20 -20.17 1.05
CA TYR A 257 15.87 -21.05 2.02
C TYR A 257 17.22 -21.56 1.51
N ILE A 258 17.29 -22.01 0.25
CA ILE A 258 18.55 -22.46 -0.36
C ILE A 258 19.58 -21.33 -0.40
N ILE A 259 19.18 -20.13 -0.81
CA ILE A 259 20.07 -18.97 -0.88
C ILE A 259 20.60 -18.60 0.53
N HIS A 260 19.76 -18.66 1.55
CA HIS A 260 20.22 -18.43 2.93
C HIS A 260 21.21 -19.49 3.40
N GLU A 261 21.01 -20.77 3.08
CA GLU A 261 21.96 -21.83 3.43
C GLU A 261 23.32 -21.64 2.75
N LEU A 262 23.34 -21.12 1.52
CA LEU A 262 24.56 -20.81 0.78
C LEU A 262 25.28 -19.55 1.29
N PHE A 263 24.51 -18.57 1.78
CA PHE A 263 25.00 -17.25 2.19
C PHE A 263 24.51 -16.90 3.60
N LYS A 264 24.98 -17.64 4.60
CA LYS A 264 24.47 -17.54 6.00
C LYS A 264 24.68 -16.19 6.67
N ASN A 265 25.61 -15.38 6.21
CA ASN A 265 25.87 -14.03 6.65
C ASN A 265 24.95 -12.96 6.00
N ARG A 266 24.05 -13.39 5.08
CA ARG A 266 23.06 -12.54 4.43
C ARG A 266 21.67 -12.79 5.01
N VAL A 267 21.03 -11.77 5.53
CA VAL A 267 19.70 -11.87 6.17
C VAL A 267 18.55 -11.64 5.21
N GLU A 268 18.79 -11.04 4.04
CA GLU A 268 17.75 -10.63 3.09
C GLU A 268 16.80 -11.77 2.68
N PRO A 269 17.28 -13.02 2.43
CA PRO A 269 16.38 -14.12 2.12
C PRO A 269 15.44 -14.48 3.27
N ILE A 270 15.95 -14.50 4.52
CA ILE A 270 15.14 -14.80 5.71
C ILE A 270 14.17 -13.64 6.01
N TYR A 271 14.63 -12.40 5.85
CA TYR A 271 13.75 -11.24 5.96
C TYR A 271 12.59 -11.32 4.94
N LYS A 272 12.89 -11.64 3.68
CA LYS A 272 11.87 -11.79 2.63
C LYS A 272 10.87 -12.92 2.95
N LEU A 273 11.37 -14.06 3.48
CA LEU A 273 10.51 -15.13 3.99
C LEU A 273 9.62 -14.65 5.14
N ALA A 274 10.18 -13.89 6.08
CA ALA A 274 9.41 -13.35 7.21
C ALA A 274 8.29 -12.41 6.72
N ILE A 275 8.55 -11.56 5.70
CA ILE A 275 7.51 -10.73 5.08
C ILE A 275 6.43 -11.61 4.46
N ILE A 276 6.79 -12.64 3.68
CA ILE A 276 5.82 -13.56 3.09
C ILE A 276 4.95 -14.23 4.18
N TYR A 277 5.58 -14.73 5.26
CA TYR A 277 4.82 -15.34 6.35
C TYR A 277 3.98 -14.33 7.13
N ARG A 278 4.42 -13.07 7.26
CA ARG A 278 3.61 -11.99 7.83
C ARG A 278 2.37 -11.72 6.98
N ASP A 279 2.52 -11.64 5.67
CA ASP A 279 1.45 -11.35 4.73
C ASP A 279 0.38 -12.46 4.69
N ILE A 280 0.77 -13.71 4.97
CA ILE A 280 -0.18 -14.82 5.17
C ILE A 280 -0.63 -15.00 6.62
N GLY A 281 -0.13 -14.16 7.55
CA GLY A 281 -0.50 -14.11 8.97
C GLY A 281 0.07 -15.22 9.84
N ASP A 282 1.13 -15.92 9.42
CA ASP A 282 1.82 -16.90 10.27
C ASP A 282 2.83 -16.22 11.21
N ILE A 283 2.27 -15.56 12.22
CA ILE A 283 3.01 -14.77 13.21
C ILE A 283 4.09 -15.58 13.94
N LYS A 284 3.81 -16.86 14.23
CA LYS A 284 4.79 -17.75 14.90
C LYS A 284 6.00 -18.00 13.99
N LYS A 285 5.76 -18.20 12.69
CA LYS A 285 6.85 -18.42 11.74
C LYS A 285 7.66 -17.14 11.53
N VAL A 286 7.02 -15.98 11.52
CA VAL A 286 7.70 -14.68 11.49
C VAL A 286 8.60 -14.52 12.69
N GLU A 287 8.12 -14.78 13.90
CA GLU A 287 8.92 -14.68 15.14
C GLU A 287 10.13 -15.63 15.08
N GLU A 288 9.92 -16.89 14.67
CA GLU A 288 11.01 -17.86 14.49
C GLU A 288 12.10 -17.36 13.54
N LEU A 289 11.71 -16.82 12.37
CA LEU A 289 12.63 -16.37 11.35
C LEU A 289 13.37 -15.09 11.77
N ILE A 290 12.66 -14.09 12.27
CA ILE A 290 13.25 -12.81 12.68
C ILE A 290 14.15 -12.99 13.91
N SER A 291 13.77 -13.84 14.87
CA SER A 291 14.61 -14.13 16.04
C SER A 291 15.95 -14.76 15.69
N LYS A 292 16.04 -15.49 14.58
CA LYS A 292 17.30 -16.06 14.09
C LYS A 292 18.27 -15.02 13.53
N ILE A 293 17.77 -13.94 12.98
CA ILE A 293 18.57 -12.97 12.23
C ILE A 293 18.75 -11.61 12.95
N ILE A 294 17.99 -11.32 13.99
CA ILE A 294 18.03 -10.01 14.71
C ILE A 294 19.41 -9.66 15.26
N LEU A 295 20.22 -10.66 15.61
CA LEU A 295 21.56 -10.48 16.16
C LEU A 295 22.68 -10.62 15.10
N GLN A 296 22.34 -10.90 13.85
CA GLN A 296 23.36 -11.02 12.81
C GLN A 296 23.97 -9.65 12.48
N PRO A 297 25.32 -9.54 12.47
CA PRO A 297 25.96 -8.29 12.15
C PRO A 297 25.77 -7.95 10.67
N LYS A 298 25.62 -6.66 10.38
CA LYS A 298 25.60 -6.16 9.01
C LYS A 298 26.95 -6.41 8.33
N PRO A 299 26.98 -7.04 7.14
CA PRO A 299 28.22 -7.21 6.39
C PRO A 299 28.83 -5.89 5.95
N ILE A 300 30.14 -5.77 5.99
CA ILE A 300 30.86 -4.61 5.45
C ILE A 300 31.11 -4.86 3.97
N LEU A 301 30.32 -4.24 3.11
CA LEU A 301 30.43 -4.39 1.66
C LEU A 301 30.94 -3.09 0.98
N MET A 302 31.63 -3.27 -0.12
CA MET A 302 32.01 -2.19 -1.03
C MET A 302 30.92 -2.01 -2.10
N GLY A 303 30.34 -0.81 -2.17
CA GLY A 303 29.27 -0.50 -3.12
C GLY A 303 27.85 -0.74 -2.58
N THR A 304 26.86 -0.58 -3.44
CA THR A 304 25.42 -0.59 -3.11
C THR A 304 24.78 -1.99 -3.18
N LEU A 305 25.48 -3.03 -2.74
CA LEU A 305 25.02 -4.42 -2.82
C LEU A 305 24.29 -4.90 -1.55
N LEU A 306 24.07 -4.02 -0.59
CA LEU A 306 23.43 -4.30 0.69
C LEU A 306 22.18 -3.44 0.85
N GLU A 307 21.06 -4.05 1.19
CA GLU A 307 19.85 -3.34 1.60
C GLU A 307 19.95 -3.00 3.09
N VAL A 308 20.62 -1.90 3.39
CA VAL A 308 21.01 -1.50 4.77
C VAL A 308 19.81 -1.35 5.69
N ASP A 309 18.70 -0.79 5.18
CA ASP A 309 17.46 -0.61 5.93
C ASP A 309 16.92 -1.91 6.52
N ILE A 310 17.15 -3.04 5.84
CA ILE A 310 16.71 -4.35 6.32
C ILE A 310 17.39 -4.66 7.67
N TYR A 311 18.70 -4.43 7.77
CA TYR A 311 19.48 -4.72 8.98
C TYR A 311 19.25 -3.71 10.10
N ASP A 312 19.28 -2.43 9.75
CA ASP A 312 19.33 -1.36 10.75
C ASP A 312 17.94 -0.92 11.23
N TYR A 313 16.88 -1.16 10.42
CA TYR A 313 15.54 -0.69 10.73
C TYR A 313 14.48 -1.82 10.66
N TYR A 314 14.29 -2.47 9.49
CA TYR A 314 13.11 -3.32 9.29
C TYR A 314 13.13 -4.62 10.12
N ILE A 315 14.27 -5.29 10.28
CA ILE A 315 14.37 -6.48 11.13
C ILE A 315 14.10 -6.14 12.59
N PRO A 316 14.76 -5.13 13.20
CA PRO A 316 14.42 -4.70 14.56
C PRO A 316 12.96 -4.26 14.71
N TYR A 317 12.42 -3.53 13.74
CA TYR A 317 11.03 -3.09 13.74
C TYR A 317 10.05 -4.27 13.77
N ILE A 318 10.21 -5.24 12.85
CA ILE A 318 9.36 -6.44 12.79
C ILE A 318 9.53 -7.28 14.08
N TYR A 319 10.74 -7.37 14.61
CA TYR A 319 10.97 -8.09 15.86
C TYR A 319 10.19 -7.48 17.03
N ILE A 320 10.17 -6.16 17.12
CA ILE A 320 9.38 -5.45 18.14
C ILE A 320 7.89 -5.69 17.90
N ASP A 321 7.41 -5.43 16.70
CA ASP A 321 6.01 -5.53 16.30
C ASP A 321 5.43 -6.93 16.60
N ILE A 322 6.12 -7.98 16.15
CA ILE A 322 5.73 -9.37 16.35
C ILE A 322 5.74 -9.77 17.84
N ASN A 323 6.78 -9.37 18.59
CA ASN A 323 6.82 -9.70 20.00
C ASN A 323 5.78 -8.93 20.82
N LEU A 324 5.42 -7.70 20.44
CA LEU A 324 4.29 -6.99 21.03
C LEU A 324 2.96 -7.68 20.69
N THR A 325 2.77 -8.08 19.43
CA THR A 325 1.58 -8.82 18.96
C THR A 325 1.40 -10.16 19.70
N MET A 326 2.50 -10.84 20.06
CA MET A 326 2.50 -12.08 20.83
C MET A 326 2.46 -11.89 22.36
N GLY A 327 2.39 -10.65 22.83
CA GLY A 327 2.44 -10.35 24.28
C GLY A 327 3.83 -10.49 24.92
N ASN A 328 4.88 -10.71 24.16
CA ASN A 328 6.26 -10.88 24.63
C ASN A 328 6.95 -9.54 24.90
N ILE A 329 6.33 -8.68 25.71
CA ILE A 329 6.78 -7.30 26.00
C ILE A 329 8.25 -7.24 26.43
N ASN A 330 8.68 -8.20 27.25
CA ASN A 330 10.05 -8.27 27.75
C ASN A 330 11.11 -8.45 26.63
N LYS A 331 10.75 -9.09 25.52
CA LYS A 331 11.62 -9.20 24.34
C LYS A 331 11.63 -7.92 23.50
N ALA A 332 10.48 -7.28 23.35
CA ALA A 332 10.31 -6.10 22.52
C ALA A 332 10.96 -4.83 23.10
N VAL A 333 10.78 -4.58 24.40
CA VAL A 333 11.19 -3.32 25.06
C VAL A 333 12.68 -2.99 24.93
N PRO A 334 13.64 -3.90 25.14
CA PRO A 334 15.06 -3.58 25.00
C PRO A 334 15.44 -3.15 23.57
N VAL A 335 14.84 -3.80 22.56
CA VAL A 335 15.08 -3.49 21.14
C VAL A 335 14.43 -2.17 20.78
N LEU A 336 13.20 -1.92 21.21
CA LEU A 336 12.47 -0.67 21.00
C LEU A 336 13.23 0.53 21.60
N LYS A 337 13.74 0.38 22.83
CA LYS A 337 14.54 1.44 23.47
C LYS A 337 15.76 1.79 22.63
N LYS A 338 16.53 0.77 22.18
CA LYS A 338 17.69 0.97 21.31
C LYS A 338 17.30 1.63 19.97
N MET A 339 16.18 1.23 19.38
CA MET A 339 15.69 1.82 18.13
C MET A 339 15.32 3.30 18.31
N ILE A 340 14.64 3.66 19.40
CA ILE A 340 14.28 5.07 19.69
C ILE A 340 15.53 5.91 19.96
N ASP A 341 16.57 5.36 20.60
CA ASP A 341 17.85 6.08 20.80
C ASP A 341 18.53 6.41 19.45
N ILE A 342 18.37 5.53 18.44
CA ILE A 342 18.89 5.73 17.08
C ILE A 342 17.97 6.63 16.25
N TYR A 343 16.67 6.44 16.33
CA TYR A 343 15.61 7.11 15.55
C TYR A 343 14.63 7.88 16.47
N PRO A 344 15.07 8.95 17.15
CA PRO A 344 14.30 9.59 18.23
C PRO A 344 13.00 10.28 17.78
N ASN A 345 12.84 10.53 16.47
CA ASN A 345 11.67 11.19 15.89
C ASN A 345 10.83 10.25 15.02
N ASP A 346 11.09 8.94 15.07
CA ASP A 346 10.34 7.95 14.31
C ASP A 346 8.97 7.72 14.95
N GLN A 347 7.93 8.20 14.30
CA GLN A 347 6.57 8.16 14.85
C GLN A 347 6.05 6.73 15.09
N PRO A 348 6.24 5.74 14.21
CA PRO A 348 5.91 4.34 14.46
C PRO A 348 6.53 3.79 15.75
N LEU A 349 7.82 4.02 16.00
CA LEU A 349 8.50 3.56 17.21
C LEU A 349 8.00 4.28 18.47
N LEU A 350 7.74 5.58 18.37
CA LEU A 350 7.18 6.37 19.47
C LEU A 350 5.77 5.91 19.82
N ASN A 351 4.96 5.55 18.83
CA ASN A 351 3.63 4.98 19.04
C ASN A 351 3.71 3.64 19.78
N MET A 352 4.63 2.74 19.37
CA MET A 352 4.85 1.48 20.08
C MET A 352 5.25 1.70 21.55
N LYS A 353 6.13 2.68 21.81
CA LYS A 353 6.52 3.06 23.19
C LYS A 353 5.32 3.57 23.99
N TYR A 354 4.53 4.45 23.40
CA TYR A 354 3.34 5.02 24.03
C TYR A 354 2.35 3.92 24.41
N ASN A 355 2.06 3.00 23.48
CA ASN A 355 1.17 1.88 23.66
C ASN A 355 1.62 0.95 24.82
N ILE A 356 2.93 0.68 24.96
CA ILE A 356 3.46 -0.10 26.09
C ILE A 356 3.26 0.62 27.41
N CYS A 357 3.51 1.92 27.48
CA CYS A 357 3.36 2.70 28.71
C CYS A 357 1.90 2.79 29.16
N GLU A 358 0.96 3.00 28.25
CA GLU A 358 -0.47 3.03 28.58
C GLU A 358 -1.01 1.66 29.01
N ASN A 359 -0.60 0.57 28.37
CA ASN A 359 -1.02 -0.78 28.75
C ASN A 359 -0.62 -1.17 30.19
N LEU A 360 0.49 -0.64 30.70
CA LEU A 360 0.91 -0.84 32.09
C LEU A 360 0.00 -0.09 33.10
N ILE A 361 -0.60 1.02 32.68
CA ILE A 361 -1.47 1.85 33.54
C ILE A 361 -2.90 1.27 33.61
N ILE A 362 -3.35 0.62 32.58
CA ILE A 362 -4.76 0.27 32.33
C ILE A 362 -5.13 -1.18 32.74
N SER A 363 -4.16 -2.05 33.02
CA SER A 363 -4.41 -3.41 33.56
C SER A 363 -5.14 -3.42 34.92
N MET A 364 -5.47 -2.24 35.48
CA MET A 364 -6.00 -2.07 36.84
C MET A 364 -7.47 -1.59 36.91
N THR A 365 -8.18 -1.39 35.78
CA THR A 365 -9.59 -0.95 35.80
C THR A 365 -10.58 -2.08 35.49
N ASN A 366 -11.49 -2.35 36.42
CA ASN A 366 -12.53 -3.39 36.35
C ASN A 366 -13.52 -3.13 35.21
N LEU A 367 -13.78 -4.18 34.42
CA LEU A 367 -14.76 -4.20 33.32
C LEU A 367 -16.18 -4.46 33.84
N SER A 368 -17.18 -3.86 33.19
CA SER A 368 -18.60 -4.15 33.43
C SER A 368 -18.98 -5.60 33.05
N ASP A 369 -20.02 -6.16 33.67
CA ASP A 369 -20.52 -7.54 33.42
C ASP A 369 -21.08 -7.77 32.01
N ASN A 370 -21.21 -6.75 31.16
CA ASN A 370 -21.78 -6.82 29.83
C ASN A 370 -20.82 -7.40 28.80
N LYS A 371 -21.29 -8.34 27.98
CA LYS A 371 -20.51 -8.92 26.85
C LYS A 371 -20.11 -7.86 25.84
N THR A 372 -18.89 -7.98 25.35
CA THR A 372 -18.26 -7.00 24.45
C THR A 372 -18.27 -7.49 23.00
N ILE A 373 -18.78 -6.63 22.10
CA ILE A 373 -18.71 -6.80 20.65
C ILE A 373 -17.78 -5.74 20.07
N VAL A 374 -16.82 -6.15 19.24
CA VAL A 374 -15.95 -5.26 18.47
C VAL A 374 -16.18 -5.50 16.99
N ILE A 375 -16.49 -4.46 16.22
CA ILE A 375 -16.63 -4.51 14.76
C ILE A 375 -15.48 -3.73 14.16
N HIS A 376 -14.56 -4.42 13.45
CA HIS A 376 -13.39 -3.81 12.81
C HIS A 376 -13.66 -3.56 11.33
N THR A 377 -13.67 -2.29 10.90
CA THR A 377 -14.11 -1.88 9.55
C THR A 377 -12.99 -1.28 8.68
N SER A 378 -11.77 -1.07 9.20
CA SER A 378 -10.71 -0.41 8.44
C SER A 378 -9.80 -1.38 7.68
N ALA A 379 -9.07 -0.84 6.70
CA ALA A 379 -7.99 -1.53 5.99
C ALA A 379 -6.68 -0.75 6.16
N ASP A 380 -5.59 -1.47 6.47
CA ASP A 380 -4.28 -0.85 6.74
C ASP A 380 -3.55 -0.29 5.51
N PHE A 381 -3.99 -0.60 4.28
CA PHE A 381 -3.19 -0.39 3.06
C PHE A 381 -3.95 0.23 1.88
N GLU A 382 -5.22 0.55 2.00
CA GLU A 382 -5.93 1.35 1.00
C GLU A 382 -5.95 2.82 1.39
N ILE A 383 -6.16 3.71 0.42
CA ILE A 383 -6.43 5.13 0.66
C ILE A 383 -7.67 5.20 1.56
N ILE A 384 -7.41 5.26 2.84
CA ILE A 384 -8.41 5.21 3.89
C ILE A 384 -9.09 6.55 3.89
N TYR A 385 -10.35 6.60 3.48
CA TYR A 385 -11.14 7.79 3.71
C TYR A 385 -11.72 7.75 5.14
N CYS A 386 -11.49 8.83 5.85
CA CYS A 386 -12.12 9.05 7.14
C CYS A 386 -13.64 9.13 6.98
N TRP A 387 -14.37 8.44 7.85
CA TRP A 387 -15.83 8.55 7.89
C TRP A 387 -16.32 9.09 9.23
N ASN A 388 -17.42 9.83 9.17
CA ASN A 388 -18.01 10.50 10.33
C ASN A 388 -19.20 9.70 10.83
N PRO A 389 -19.19 9.16 12.06
CA PRO A 389 -20.32 8.48 12.67
C PRO A 389 -21.60 9.31 12.78
N LEU A 390 -21.47 10.64 12.77
CA LEU A 390 -22.59 11.60 12.84
C LEU A 390 -23.05 12.10 11.46
N GLY A 391 -22.37 11.73 10.38
CA GLY A 391 -22.60 12.32 9.07
C GLY A 391 -22.76 11.32 7.94
N ASP A 392 -23.69 11.60 7.03
CA ASP A 392 -24.05 10.71 5.92
C ASP A 392 -23.12 10.76 4.71
N LYS A 393 -22.17 11.70 4.66
CA LYS A 393 -21.55 12.07 3.37
C LYS A 393 -20.42 11.18 2.89
N ARG A 394 -19.83 10.30 3.71
CA ARG A 394 -18.67 9.49 3.33
C ARG A 394 -18.73 8.03 3.83
N ILE A 395 -19.88 7.54 4.24
CA ILE A 395 -20.04 6.18 4.75
C ILE A 395 -20.35 5.24 3.59
N SER A 396 -19.61 4.15 3.46
CA SER A 396 -19.93 3.07 2.51
C SER A 396 -21.03 2.15 3.05
N GLY A 397 -21.52 1.23 2.21
CA GLY A 397 -22.56 0.29 2.64
C GLY A 397 -22.14 -0.62 3.78
N SER A 398 -20.86 -1.02 3.85
CA SER A 398 -20.33 -1.90 4.91
C SER A 398 -20.21 -1.19 6.26
N GLU A 399 -19.68 0.02 6.30
CA GLU A 399 -19.59 0.83 7.52
C GLU A 399 -20.99 1.21 8.01
N TYR A 400 -21.90 1.55 7.07
CA TYR A 400 -23.28 1.84 7.41
C TYR A 400 -23.99 0.64 8.04
N MET A 401 -23.74 -0.57 7.52
CA MET A 401 -24.24 -1.83 8.12
C MET A 401 -23.65 -2.05 9.52
N ALA A 402 -22.34 -1.87 9.69
CA ALA A 402 -21.66 -2.05 10.97
C ALA A 402 -22.17 -1.09 12.04
N MET A 403 -22.32 0.19 11.69
CA MET A 403 -22.85 1.22 12.59
C MET A 403 -24.28 0.90 13.05
N ASN A 404 -25.17 0.58 12.12
CA ASN A 404 -26.58 0.39 12.46
C ASN A 404 -26.83 -0.93 13.17
N LEU A 405 -26.11 -2.00 12.81
CA LEU A 405 -26.16 -3.26 13.55
C LEU A 405 -25.58 -3.09 14.96
N GLY A 406 -24.51 -2.30 15.10
CA GLY A 406 -23.94 -1.93 16.39
C GLY A 406 -24.93 -1.22 17.31
N LYS A 407 -25.75 -0.30 16.79
CA LYS A 407 -26.83 0.37 17.56
C LYS A 407 -27.82 -0.63 18.12
N GLU A 408 -28.20 -1.63 17.34
CA GLU A 408 -29.14 -2.66 17.83
C GLU A 408 -28.50 -3.58 18.88
N PHE A 409 -27.21 -3.93 18.74
CA PHE A 409 -26.50 -4.67 19.80
C PHE A 409 -26.41 -3.87 21.11
N VAL A 410 -26.24 -2.54 21.05
CA VAL A 410 -26.31 -1.68 22.26
C VAL A 410 -27.67 -1.80 22.93
N LYS A 411 -28.77 -1.76 22.15
CA LYS A 411 -30.13 -1.93 22.69
C LYS A 411 -30.35 -3.31 23.32
N LEU A 412 -29.66 -4.33 22.81
CA LEU A 412 -29.66 -5.69 23.36
C LEU A 412 -28.75 -5.87 24.58
N GLY A 413 -28.13 -4.78 25.07
CA GLY A 413 -27.31 -4.78 26.29
C GLY A 413 -25.84 -5.14 26.09
N TYR A 414 -25.33 -5.18 24.86
CA TYR A 414 -23.91 -5.37 24.60
C TYR A 414 -23.14 -4.07 24.74
N ARG A 415 -21.88 -4.15 25.16
CA ARG A 415 -20.92 -3.06 25.00
C ARG A 415 -20.34 -3.17 23.59
N VAL A 416 -20.50 -2.14 22.80
CA VAL A 416 -20.14 -2.18 21.36
C VAL A 416 -19.06 -1.16 21.03
N PHE A 417 -18.04 -1.63 20.33
CA PHE A 417 -16.96 -0.82 19.79
C PHE A 417 -16.91 -0.97 18.27
N ILE A 418 -16.67 0.15 17.57
CA ILE A 418 -16.37 0.13 16.14
C ILE A 418 -14.96 0.67 15.94
N ILE A 419 -14.13 -0.15 15.31
CA ILE A 419 -12.77 0.20 14.92
C ILE A 419 -12.80 0.62 13.45
N GLY A 420 -12.33 1.82 13.15
CA GLY A 420 -12.38 2.39 11.80
C GLY A 420 -11.37 3.52 11.62
N THR A 421 -11.46 4.25 10.51
CA THR A 421 -10.65 5.43 10.27
C THR A 421 -11.46 6.68 10.61
N PHE A 422 -11.15 7.31 11.74
CA PHE A 422 -11.91 8.44 12.28
C PHE A 422 -11.13 9.74 12.34
N GLU A 423 -9.83 9.72 12.09
CA GLU A 423 -9.01 10.92 12.00
C GLU A 423 -8.93 11.43 10.55
N ASP A 424 -9.50 12.58 10.29
CA ASP A 424 -9.39 13.28 8.99
C ASP A 424 -8.14 14.16 8.98
N LYS A 425 -7.08 13.68 8.35
CA LYS A 425 -5.79 14.40 8.27
C LYS A 425 -5.85 15.68 7.44
N GLU A 426 -6.80 15.80 6.51
CA GLU A 426 -6.94 16.99 5.67
C GLU A 426 -7.64 18.13 6.41
N SER A 427 -8.68 17.82 7.17
CA SER A 427 -9.44 18.81 7.95
C SER A 427 -8.94 18.92 9.40
N ASN A 428 -8.04 18.05 9.85
CA ASN A 428 -7.56 17.94 11.23
C ASN A 428 -8.70 17.73 12.25
N ILE A 429 -9.73 16.98 11.84
CA ILE A 429 -10.89 16.65 12.69
C ILE A 429 -10.77 15.18 13.09
N ASN A 430 -10.98 14.90 14.39
CA ASN A 430 -11.10 13.55 14.92
C ASN A 430 -12.57 13.27 15.27
N TYR A 431 -13.11 12.18 14.73
CA TYR A 431 -14.48 11.71 14.95
C TYR A 431 -14.57 10.54 15.94
N GLU A 432 -13.49 10.23 16.67
CA GLU A 432 -13.54 9.26 17.78
C GLU A 432 -14.49 9.75 18.86
N GLY A 433 -15.11 8.83 19.58
CA GLY A 433 -16.03 9.17 20.67
C GLY A 433 -17.18 8.18 20.82
N ILE A 434 -18.14 8.52 21.71
CA ILE A 434 -19.32 7.69 21.94
C ILE A 434 -20.52 8.32 21.26
N TYR A 435 -21.11 7.60 20.31
CA TYR A 435 -22.30 8.02 19.59
C TYR A 435 -23.32 6.88 19.59
N ASP A 436 -24.57 7.17 19.94
CA ASP A 436 -25.65 6.16 20.05
C ASP A 436 -25.28 4.94 20.92
N GLY A 437 -24.44 5.14 21.95
CA GLY A 437 -23.95 4.09 22.83
C GLY A 437 -22.84 3.21 22.29
N ILE A 438 -22.37 3.47 21.07
CA ILE A 438 -21.21 2.81 20.45
C ILE A 438 -19.98 3.66 20.68
N GLU A 439 -18.87 3.04 21.09
CA GLU A 439 -17.57 3.68 21.22
C GLU A 439 -16.77 3.50 19.91
N TYR A 440 -16.41 4.60 19.25
CA TYR A 440 -15.68 4.64 17.99
C TYR A 440 -14.20 4.92 18.26
N ILE A 441 -13.34 4.01 17.83
CA ILE A 441 -11.89 4.04 18.09
C ILE A 441 -11.15 3.98 16.74
N ASP A 442 -10.17 4.86 16.53
CA ASP A 442 -9.36 4.83 15.34
C ASP A 442 -8.55 3.52 15.24
N TYR A 443 -8.46 2.96 14.04
CA TYR A 443 -7.84 1.64 13.78
C TYR A 443 -6.39 1.54 14.28
N LYS A 444 -5.64 2.65 14.28
CA LYS A 444 -4.26 2.70 14.79
C LYS A 444 -4.13 2.29 16.26
N TYR A 445 -5.22 2.40 17.04
CA TYR A 445 -5.28 2.01 18.46
C TYR A 445 -5.84 0.60 18.68
N PHE A 446 -6.21 -0.13 17.60
CA PHE A 446 -6.88 -1.42 17.74
C PHE A 446 -6.04 -2.48 18.45
N SER A 447 -4.75 -2.59 18.12
CA SER A 447 -3.87 -3.58 18.78
C SER A 447 -3.76 -3.34 20.29
N GLU A 448 -3.64 -2.09 20.69
CA GLU A 448 -3.64 -1.68 22.10
C GLU A 448 -4.99 -1.99 22.78
N PHE A 449 -6.09 -1.59 22.13
CA PHE A 449 -7.43 -1.87 22.62
C PHE A 449 -7.66 -3.38 22.78
N ALA A 450 -7.29 -4.17 21.78
CA ALA A 450 -7.49 -5.62 21.80
C ALA A 450 -6.66 -6.35 22.86
N LEU A 451 -5.51 -5.80 23.27
CA LEU A 451 -4.73 -6.32 24.39
C LEU A 451 -5.37 -5.99 25.77
N LYS A 452 -6.08 -4.88 25.84
CA LYS A 452 -6.61 -4.32 27.08
C LYS A 452 -7.95 -4.92 27.50
N TYR A 453 -8.83 -5.22 26.54
CA TYR A 453 -10.21 -5.62 26.81
C TYR A 453 -10.44 -7.10 26.51
N VAL A 454 -11.27 -7.74 27.32
CA VAL A 454 -11.84 -9.05 26.95
C VAL A 454 -12.88 -8.81 25.87
N ILE A 455 -12.67 -9.39 24.70
CA ILE A 455 -13.56 -9.27 23.55
C ILE A 455 -14.32 -10.60 23.41
N ASP A 456 -15.62 -10.59 23.66
CA ASP A 456 -16.43 -11.78 23.48
C ASP A 456 -16.62 -12.13 22.01
N TYR A 457 -16.83 -11.09 21.17
CA TYR A 457 -17.06 -11.24 19.73
C TYR A 457 -16.28 -10.18 18.95
N LEU A 458 -15.25 -10.61 18.22
CA LEU A 458 -14.57 -9.77 17.23
C LEU A 458 -15.16 -10.06 15.85
N ILE A 459 -15.75 -9.06 15.22
CA ILE A 459 -16.32 -9.11 13.88
C ILE A 459 -15.43 -8.31 12.95
N ILE A 460 -14.70 -8.99 12.09
CA ILE A 460 -13.83 -8.35 11.09
C ILE A 460 -14.66 -8.15 9.82
N SER A 461 -14.95 -6.89 9.48
CA SER A 461 -15.69 -6.51 8.28
C SER A 461 -14.75 -6.35 7.11
N ARG A 462 -14.97 -7.08 6.02
CA ARG A 462 -14.27 -7.07 4.74
C ARG A 462 -12.81 -7.56 4.76
N PHE A 463 -11.95 -7.04 5.64
CA PHE A 463 -10.49 -7.13 5.58
C PHE A 463 -9.96 -8.18 6.55
N ALA A 464 -9.83 -9.41 6.10
CA ALA A 464 -9.38 -10.54 6.92
C ALA A 464 -7.99 -10.33 7.55
N ALA A 465 -7.14 -9.50 6.95
CA ALA A 465 -5.81 -9.15 7.46
C ALA A 465 -5.84 -8.46 8.85
N ASN A 466 -7.00 -7.93 9.28
CA ASN A 466 -7.19 -7.38 10.62
C ASN A 466 -7.35 -8.45 11.72
N LEU A 467 -7.15 -9.73 11.39
CA LEU A 467 -7.16 -10.81 12.36
C LEU A 467 -5.97 -10.66 13.33
N VAL A 468 -6.27 -10.69 14.63
CA VAL A 468 -5.28 -10.67 15.71
C VAL A 468 -5.40 -11.93 16.57
N TYR A 469 -4.30 -12.33 17.19
CA TYR A 469 -4.18 -13.57 17.98
C TYR A 469 -3.93 -13.24 19.45
N TYR A 470 -4.97 -12.75 20.13
CA TYR A 470 -4.92 -12.50 21.58
C TYR A 470 -5.81 -13.46 22.33
N ASP A 471 -5.32 -14.00 23.45
CA ASP A 471 -6.04 -15.00 24.27
C ASP A 471 -7.31 -14.44 24.93
N ASN A 472 -7.43 -13.13 25.02
CA ASN A 472 -8.59 -12.41 25.55
C ASN A 472 -9.71 -12.22 24.52
N ILE A 473 -9.54 -12.66 23.26
CA ILE A 473 -10.59 -12.66 22.23
C ILE A 473 -11.21 -14.06 22.16
N LYS A 474 -12.50 -14.16 22.53
CA LYS A 474 -13.16 -15.46 22.65
C LYS A 474 -13.62 -16.05 21.32
N LYS A 475 -14.26 -15.24 20.47
CA LYS A 475 -14.78 -15.67 19.16
C LYS A 475 -14.48 -14.63 18.09
N VAL A 476 -13.96 -15.05 16.93
CA VAL A 476 -13.67 -14.18 15.78
C VAL A 476 -14.54 -14.59 14.61
N TYR A 477 -15.19 -13.61 13.98
CA TYR A 477 -15.99 -13.79 12.77
C TYR A 477 -15.43 -12.89 11.65
N LEU A 478 -15.44 -13.39 10.42
CA LEU A 478 -15.17 -12.59 9.22
C LEU A 478 -16.49 -12.29 8.51
N TRP A 479 -16.88 -11.03 8.44
CA TRP A 479 -18.09 -10.58 7.74
C TRP A 479 -17.75 -10.05 6.36
N ILE A 480 -18.07 -10.81 5.32
CA ILE A 480 -17.75 -10.48 3.94
C ILE A 480 -18.90 -9.70 3.30
N HIS A 481 -18.57 -8.55 2.67
CA HIS A 481 -19.52 -7.67 2.00
C HIS A 481 -19.34 -7.67 0.48
N ASP A 482 -18.13 -7.95 0.00
CA ASP A 482 -17.79 -7.92 -1.42
C ASP A 482 -17.98 -9.28 -2.09
N THR A 483 -18.00 -9.33 -3.41
CA THR A 483 -18.19 -10.57 -4.19
C THR A 483 -17.14 -11.64 -3.89
N LEU A 484 -15.94 -11.17 -3.60
CA LEU A 484 -14.82 -11.90 -3.03
C LEU A 484 -14.14 -10.98 -2.00
N PRO A 485 -13.33 -11.51 -1.08
CA PRO A 485 -12.44 -10.68 -0.28
C PRO A 485 -11.68 -9.73 -1.20
N CYS A 486 -11.71 -8.45 -0.91
CA CYS A 486 -11.40 -7.36 -1.83
C CYS A 486 -9.99 -7.34 -2.43
N ILE A 487 -9.05 -8.14 -1.93
CA ILE A 487 -7.66 -8.16 -2.35
C ILE A 487 -7.23 -9.61 -2.56
N SER A 488 -6.47 -9.89 -3.61
CA SER A 488 -5.96 -11.23 -3.93
C SER A 488 -5.26 -11.91 -2.74
N ASP A 489 -4.58 -11.12 -1.91
CA ASP A 489 -3.87 -11.60 -0.72
C ASP A 489 -4.81 -12.01 0.43
N ASN A 490 -5.97 -11.39 0.56
CA ASN A 490 -6.98 -11.79 1.55
C ASN A 490 -7.50 -13.22 1.32
N SER A 491 -7.54 -13.71 0.10
CA SER A 491 -7.99 -15.08 -0.19
C SER A 491 -7.01 -16.13 0.33
N LYS A 492 -5.72 -15.93 0.13
CA LYS A 492 -4.65 -16.80 0.67
C LYS A 492 -4.65 -16.74 2.21
N PHE A 493 -4.78 -15.54 2.77
CA PHE A 493 -4.89 -15.34 4.21
C PHE A 493 -6.09 -16.11 4.81
N ILE A 494 -7.27 -15.98 4.23
CA ILE A 494 -8.48 -16.68 4.70
C ILE A 494 -8.31 -18.20 4.61
N GLN A 495 -7.74 -18.73 3.53
CA GLN A 495 -7.49 -20.17 3.39
C GLN A 495 -6.55 -20.68 4.48
N TYR A 496 -5.49 -19.92 4.79
CA TYR A 496 -4.51 -20.29 5.81
C TYR A 496 -5.11 -20.24 7.23
N HIS A 497 -5.94 -19.24 7.52
CA HIS A 497 -6.49 -18.99 8.85
C HIS A 497 -7.94 -19.43 9.03
N LYS A 498 -8.52 -20.18 8.09
CA LYS A 498 -9.94 -20.58 8.13
C LYS A 498 -10.40 -21.23 9.44
N GLU A 499 -9.51 -21.95 10.12
CA GLU A 499 -9.82 -22.60 11.40
C GLU A 499 -9.77 -21.62 12.61
N LYS A 500 -9.27 -20.40 12.41
CA LYS A 500 -9.25 -19.37 13.45
C LYS A 500 -10.53 -18.55 13.49
N PHE A 501 -11.22 -18.47 12.36
CA PHE A 501 -12.55 -17.87 12.34
C PHE A 501 -13.58 -18.89 12.85
N LYS A 502 -14.36 -18.48 13.83
CA LYS A 502 -15.51 -19.26 14.31
C LYS A 502 -16.55 -19.44 13.20
N GLY A 503 -16.66 -18.45 12.31
CA GLY A 503 -17.45 -18.51 11.10
C GLY A 503 -17.12 -17.35 10.15
N ILE A 504 -17.35 -17.58 8.86
CA ILE A 504 -17.33 -16.56 7.82
C ILE A 504 -18.76 -16.21 7.49
N ILE A 505 -19.17 -14.96 7.70
CA ILE A 505 -20.54 -14.50 7.53
C ILE A 505 -20.70 -13.93 6.13
N ALA A 506 -21.46 -14.61 5.28
CA ALA A 506 -21.84 -14.17 3.96
C ALA A 506 -23.23 -13.51 4.00
N VAL A 507 -23.44 -12.45 3.21
CA VAL A 507 -24.68 -11.68 3.20
C VAL A 507 -25.75 -12.23 2.25
N SER A 508 -25.46 -13.35 1.54
CA SER A 508 -26.42 -14.02 0.65
C SER A 508 -26.00 -15.48 0.40
N LYS A 509 -26.96 -16.31 -0.05
CA LYS A 509 -26.67 -17.69 -0.50
C LYS A 509 -25.73 -17.69 -1.71
N TRP A 510 -25.91 -16.76 -2.62
CA TRP A 510 -25.02 -16.61 -3.78
C TRP A 510 -23.59 -16.33 -3.35
N GLN A 511 -23.39 -15.38 -2.42
CA GLN A 511 -22.05 -15.03 -1.93
C GLN A 511 -21.40 -16.22 -1.20
N LYS A 512 -22.16 -16.95 -0.36
CA LYS A 512 -21.70 -18.21 0.25
C LYS A 512 -21.17 -19.17 -0.80
N ASN A 513 -21.99 -19.48 -1.82
CA ASN A 513 -21.63 -20.43 -2.88
C ASN A 513 -20.41 -19.97 -3.69
N ASN A 514 -20.34 -18.67 -3.97
CA ASN A 514 -19.20 -18.06 -4.66
C ASN A 514 -17.92 -18.17 -3.82
N THR A 515 -18.00 -17.90 -2.51
CA THR A 515 -16.88 -17.99 -1.57
C THR A 515 -16.38 -19.43 -1.42
N VAL A 516 -17.29 -20.40 -1.22
CA VAL A 516 -16.94 -21.83 -1.20
C VAL A 516 -16.16 -22.23 -2.46
N LYS A 517 -16.69 -21.86 -3.63
CA LYS A 517 -16.11 -22.24 -4.92
C LYS A 517 -14.75 -21.58 -5.18
N LYS A 518 -14.62 -20.29 -4.86
CA LYS A 518 -13.44 -19.50 -5.19
C LYS A 518 -12.30 -19.68 -4.17
N LEU A 519 -12.62 -19.83 -2.89
CA LEU A 519 -11.63 -19.93 -1.83
C LEU A 519 -11.40 -21.38 -1.36
N ASN A 520 -12.13 -22.36 -1.91
CA ASN A 520 -12.04 -23.77 -1.51
C ASN A 520 -12.19 -23.97 0.02
N ILE A 521 -13.13 -23.23 0.62
CA ILE A 521 -13.43 -23.28 2.06
C ILE A 521 -14.61 -24.23 2.27
N PRO A 522 -14.58 -25.11 3.30
CA PRO A 522 -15.71 -25.98 3.60
C PRO A 522 -17.02 -25.20 3.84
N GLU A 523 -18.10 -25.63 3.25
CA GLU A 523 -19.39 -24.94 3.32
C GLU A 523 -19.87 -24.72 4.77
N LYS A 524 -19.56 -25.63 5.69
CA LYS A 524 -19.89 -25.56 7.11
C LYS A 524 -19.25 -24.35 7.84
N ASN A 525 -18.17 -23.79 7.29
CA ASN A 525 -17.49 -22.65 7.88
C ASN A 525 -18.12 -21.31 7.45
N ILE A 526 -19.09 -21.33 6.53
CA ILE A 526 -19.74 -20.12 6.03
C ILE A 526 -21.19 -20.07 6.49
N ILE A 527 -21.48 -19.06 7.30
CA ILE A 527 -22.79 -18.73 7.84
C ILE A 527 -23.49 -17.78 6.87
N ILE A 528 -24.76 -18.03 6.57
CA ILE A 528 -25.55 -17.09 5.76
C ILE A 528 -26.22 -16.09 6.68
N SER A 529 -26.01 -14.81 6.39
CA SER A 529 -26.72 -13.69 6.98
C SER A 529 -27.36 -12.87 5.85
N ARG A 530 -27.66 -11.60 6.12
CA ARG A 530 -28.28 -10.67 5.17
C ARG A 530 -27.89 -9.24 5.50
N ASN A 531 -28.20 -8.29 4.62
CA ASN A 531 -28.20 -6.87 4.97
C ASN A 531 -29.60 -6.45 5.45
N ALA A 532 -29.68 -5.28 6.05
CA ALA A 532 -30.88 -4.72 6.62
C ALA A 532 -31.05 -3.25 6.27
N ILE A 533 -32.23 -2.69 6.57
CA ILE A 533 -32.54 -1.28 6.38
C ILE A 533 -33.24 -0.71 7.62
N TYR A 534 -33.14 0.61 7.80
CA TYR A 534 -34.01 1.37 8.71
C TYR A 534 -35.29 1.75 7.99
N ILE A 535 -36.40 1.10 8.34
CA ILE A 535 -37.70 1.36 7.73
C ILE A 535 -38.26 2.71 8.15
N GLU A 536 -37.85 3.25 9.30
CA GLU A 536 -38.30 4.55 9.82
C GLU A 536 -38.03 5.68 8.82
N ARG A 537 -36.97 5.59 8.02
CA ARG A 537 -36.66 6.56 6.95
C ARG A 537 -37.72 6.62 5.84
N PHE A 538 -38.55 5.60 5.74
CA PHE A 538 -39.57 5.44 4.69
C PHE A 538 -41.01 5.60 5.21
N LEU A 539 -41.21 6.01 6.47
CA LEU A 539 -42.54 6.11 7.10
C LEU A 539 -43.22 7.45 6.88
N TYR A 540 -42.84 8.22 5.87
CA TYR A 540 -43.48 9.49 5.53
C TYR A 540 -44.85 9.27 4.86
N LYS A 541 -45.95 9.59 5.55
CA LYS A 541 -47.31 9.25 5.12
C LYS A 541 -47.86 10.12 3.99
N ASP A 542 -47.33 11.34 3.80
CA ASP A 542 -47.90 12.33 2.89
C ASP A 542 -47.22 12.42 1.52
N ILE A 543 -46.22 11.54 1.25
CA ILE A 543 -45.50 11.52 -0.01
C ILE A 543 -46.25 10.71 -1.05
N LYS A 544 -46.72 11.36 -2.12
CA LYS A 544 -47.39 10.72 -3.25
C LYS A 544 -46.36 10.23 -4.27
N LYS A 545 -46.57 9.01 -4.78
CA LYS A 545 -45.84 8.51 -5.92
C LYS A 545 -46.13 9.30 -7.18
N ILE A 546 -45.09 9.51 -7.99
CA ILE A 546 -45.19 10.12 -9.30
C ILE A 546 -45.15 9.01 -10.33
N PRO A 547 -46.25 8.76 -11.07
CA PRO A 547 -46.30 7.70 -12.08
C PRO A 547 -45.14 7.85 -13.10
N TYR A 548 -44.58 6.72 -13.53
CA TYR A 548 -43.47 6.64 -14.50
C TYR A 548 -42.21 7.41 -14.10
N ARG A 549 -42.05 7.74 -12.80
CA ARG A 549 -40.80 8.29 -12.26
C ARG A 549 -39.84 7.17 -11.93
N PHE A 550 -38.74 7.08 -12.67
CA PHE A 550 -37.65 6.15 -12.47
C PHE A 550 -36.60 6.73 -11.55
N ILE A 551 -35.94 5.89 -10.75
CA ILE A 551 -34.83 6.28 -9.88
C ILE A 551 -33.63 5.35 -10.06
N TYR A 552 -32.43 5.94 -10.05
CA TYR A 552 -31.14 5.26 -10.02
C TYR A 552 -30.20 5.97 -9.04
N SER A 553 -29.60 5.25 -8.07
CA SER A 553 -28.73 5.79 -7.01
C SER A 553 -27.46 4.97 -6.78
N SER A 554 -27.10 4.11 -7.70
CA SER A 554 -25.90 3.29 -7.64
C SER A 554 -24.72 3.96 -8.36
N SER A 555 -23.50 3.41 -8.20
CA SER A 555 -22.33 3.89 -8.93
C SER A 555 -22.52 3.78 -10.45
N PRO A 556 -22.00 4.72 -11.28
CA PRO A 556 -22.20 4.73 -12.73
C PRO A 556 -21.75 3.46 -13.45
N ASP A 557 -20.69 2.81 -12.97
CA ASP A 557 -20.14 1.55 -13.50
C ASP A 557 -21.08 0.35 -13.31
N ARG A 558 -22.14 0.51 -12.51
CA ARG A 558 -23.11 -0.55 -12.22
C ARG A 558 -24.34 -0.55 -13.12
N GLY A 559 -24.18 -0.17 -14.39
CA GLY A 559 -25.22 -0.29 -15.43
C GLY A 559 -25.90 0.99 -15.86
N LEU A 560 -25.39 2.18 -15.49
CA LEU A 560 -25.90 3.45 -15.99
C LEU A 560 -25.89 3.53 -17.52
N ASN A 561 -24.86 3.00 -18.16
CA ASN A 561 -24.72 2.93 -19.62
C ASN A 561 -25.87 2.15 -20.30
N TYR A 562 -26.38 1.09 -19.67
CA TYR A 562 -27.52 0.34 -20.17
C TYR A 562 -28.83 1.09 -19.92
N LEU A 563 -28.97 1.70 -18.74
CA LEU A 563 -30.14 2.50 -18.38
C LEU A 563 -30.34 3.66 -19.37
N ILE A 564 -29.27 4.40 -19.67
CA ILE A 564 -29.34 5.54 -20.62
C ILE A 564 -29.66 5.10 -22.05
N LYS A 565 -29.32 3.87 -22.43
CA LYS A 565 -29.67 3.31 -23.74
C LYS A 565 -31.15 2.95 -23.88
N ILE A 566 -31.79 2.52 -22.77
CA ILE A 566 -33.19 2.03 -22.82
C ILE A 566 -34.20 3.09 -22.43
N ILE A 567 -33.84 4.11 -21.65
CA ILE A 567 -34.79 5.12 -21.17
C ILE A 567 -35.49 5.91 -22.31
N PRO A 568 -34.85 6.21 -23.46
CA PRO A 568 -35.54 6.81 -24.61
C PRO A 568 -36.67 5.94 -25.15
N LYS A 569 -36.46 4.61 -25.26
CA LYS A 569 -37.51 3.66 -25.71
C LYS A 569 -38.68 3.60 -24.73
N ILE A 570 -38.41 3.77 -23.43
CA ILE A 570 -39.46 3.85 -22.41
C ILE A 570 -40.22 5.14 -22.55
N LYS A 571 -39.55 6.27 -22.77
CA LYS A 571 -40.14 7.60 -23.00
C LYS A 571 -41.06 7.66 -24.22
N GLU A 572 -40.67 6.98 -25.30
CA GLU A 572 -41.48 6.87 -26.54
C GLU A 572 -42.85 6.19 -26.26
N ASN A 573 -42.86 5.15 -25.41
CA ASN A 573 -44.09 4.40 -25.08
C ASN A 573 -44.87 5.04 -23.93
N TYR A 574 -44.21 5.75 -23.01
CA TYR A 574 -44.76 6.39 -21.82
C TYR A 574 -44.25 7.82 -21.74
N PRO A 575 -44.93 8.81 -22.37
CA PRO A 575 -44.45 10.18 -22.51
C PRO A 575 -44.24 10.90 -21.17
N GLU A 576 -44.83 10.44 -20.06
CA GLU A 576 -44.66 11.01 -18.71
C GLU A 576 -43.39 10.53 -18.02
N THR A 577 -42.61 9.64 -18.65
CA THR A 577 -41.36 9.08 -18.09
C THR A 577 -40.37 10.17 -17.68
N VAL A 578 -39.92 10.10 -16.45
CA VAL A 578 -38.87 10.94 -15.87
C VAL A 578 -37.85 10.05 -15.17
N LEU A 579 -36.56 10.28 -15.39
CA LEU A 579 -35.46 9.56 -14.74
C LEU A 579 -34.74 10.48 -13.77
N GLN A 580 -34.62 10.06 -12.52
CA GLN A 580 -33.83 10.73 -11.48
C GLN A 580 -32.54 9.95 -11.20
N LEU A 581 -31.41 10.59 -11.37
CA LEU A 581 -30.08 10.03 -11.12
C LEU A 581 -29.49 10.72 -9.87
N PHE A 582 -29.16 9.94 -8.82
CA PHE A 582 -28.52 10.44 -7.58
C PHE A 582 -27.10 9.89 -7.52
N ILE A 583 -26.18 10.48 -8.28
CA ILE A 583 -24.82 10.00 -8.49
C ILE A 583 -23.82 11.17 -8.51
N ASN A 584 -22.55 10.88 -8.22
CA ASN A 584 -21.50 11.88 -8.36
C ASN A 584 -21.18 12.12 -9.84
N LYS A 585 -21.40 13.34 -10.32
CA LYS A 585 -21.13 13.74 -11.70
C LYS A 585 -19.70 13.45 -12.16
N ASN A 586 -18.73 13.59 -11.28
CA ASN A 586 -17.32 13.38 -11.59
C ASN A 586 -16.97 11.91 -11.87
N ASN A 587 -17.85 10.97 -11.52
CA ASN A 587 -17.66 9.54 -11.74
C ASN A 587 -18.36 9.04 -13.00
N ILE A 588 -18.98 9.92 -13.79
CA ILE A 588 -19.68 9.57 -15.02
C ILE A 588 -18.73 9.74 -16.20
N ASP A 589 -18.72 8.74 -17.09
CA ASP A 589 -18.02 8.83 -18.36
C ASP A 589 -18.52 10.02 -19.20
N ASN A 590 -17.62 10.75 -19.88
CA ASN A 590 -17.95 11.95 -20.64
C ASN A 590 -18.95 11.71 -21.77
N ASP A 591 -18.90 10.52 -22.41
CA ASP A 591 -19.82 10.17 -23.49
C ASP A 591 -21.24 9.96 -22.93
N ILE A 592 -21.36 9.27 -21.79
CA ILE A 592 -22.61 9.07 -21.07
C ILE A 592 -23.16 10.41 -20.58
N LEU A 593 -22.31 11.27 -20.02
CA LEU A 593 -22.70 12.60 -19.57
C LEU A 593 -23.23 13.47 -20.72
N THR A 594 -22.59 13.37 -21.89
CA THR A 594 -23.03 14.08 -23.10
C THR A 594 -24.41 13.62 -23.54
N ILE A 595 -24.72 12.33 -23.43
CA ILE A 595 -26.05 11.79 -23.75
C ILE A 595 -27.07 12.28 -22.72
N ILE A 596 -26.77 12.18 -21.42
CA ILE A 596 -27.66 12.63 -20.34
C ILE A 596 -28.06 14.09 -20.53
N ASN A 597 -27.12 14.96 -20.86
CA ASN A 597 -27.37 16.40 -21.05
C ASN A 597 -28.28 16.74 -22.24
N LYS A 598 -28.49 15.78 -23.16
CA LYS A 598 -29.40 15.94 -24.31
C LYS A 598 -30.83 15.47 -24.02
N LEU A 599 -31.05 14.79 -22.88
CA LEU A 599 -32.36 14.22 -22.51
C LEU A 599 -33.04 15.09 -21.46
N ASP A 600 -34.00 15.88 -21.83
CA ASP A 600 -34.72 16.85 -20.99
C ASP A 600 -35.56 16.21 -19.86
N TYR A 601 -35.79 14.91 -19.94
CA TYR A 601 -36.51 14.12 -18.92
C TYR A 601 -35.56 13.30 -18.00
N VAL A 602 -34.27 13.50 -18.10
CA VAL A 602 -33.26 12.88 -17.24
C VAL A 602 -32.62 13.94 -16.34
N TYR A 603 -32.82 13.81 -15.04
CA TYR A 603 -32.32 14.76 -14.05
C TYR A 603 -31.14 14.19 -13.31
N LEU A 604 -29.99 14.84 -13.48
CA LEU A 604 -28.75 14.49 -12.79
C LEU A 604 -28.64 15.29 -11.49
N ASN A 605 -28.85 14.61 -10.37
CA ASN A 605 -28.72 15.15 -9.03
C ASN A 605 -27.37 14.75 -8.41
N SER A 606 -26.81 15.60 -7.55
CA SER A 606 -25.69 15.21 -6.71
C SER A 606 -26.11 14.18 -5.65
N ARG A 607 -25.14 13.56 -4.98
CA ARG A 607 -25.44 12.75 -3.79
C ARG A 607 -26.16 13.60 -2.73
N VAL A 608 -27.19 13.01 -2.15
CA VAL A 608 -28.01 13.60 -1.08
C VAL A 608 -27.85 12.77 0.21
N SER A 609 -28.39 13.26 1.34
CA SER A 609 -28.43 12.49 2.58
C SER A 609 -29.30 11.24 2.42
N GLN A 610 -29.13 10.27 3.31
CA GLN A 610 -29.92 9.03 3.29
C GLN A 610 -31.41 9.28 3.52
N GLU A 611 -31.78 10.27 4.34
CA GLU A 611 -33.16 10.72 4.56
C GLU A 611 -33.74 11.31 3.27
N GLN A 612 -33.01 12.22 2.63
CA GLN A 612 -33.45 12.80 1.37
C GLN A 612 -33.58 11.75 0.27
N LEU A 613 -32.66 10.78 0.21
CA LEU A 613 -32.72 9.69 -0.77
C LEU A 613 -33.97 8.81 -0.53
N ALA A 614 -34.31 8.53 0.72
CA ALA A 614 -35.53 7.80 1.08
C ALA A 614 -36.81 8.52 0.59
N ILE A 615 -36.86 9.84 0.75
CA ILE A 615 -37.97 10.69 0.20
C ILE A 615 -38.04 10.55 -1.33
N GLU A 616 -36.91 10.54 -2.01
CA GLU A 616 -36.86 10.39 -3.47
C GLU A 616 -37.28 9.00 -3.95
N PHE A 617 -36.94 7.94 -3.20
CA PHE A 617 -37.48 6.60 -3.43
C PHE A 617 -38.99 6.54 -3.23
N LEU A 618 -39.52 7.16 -2.16
CA LEU A 618 -40.98 7.22 -1.90
C LEU A 618 -41.76 7.94 -3.01
N LYS A 619 -41.18 8.95 -3.64
CA LYS A 619 -41.76 9.64 -4.82
C LYS A 619 -41.68 8.80 -6.09
N SER A 620 -40.74 7.83 -6.18
CA SER A 620 -40.45 7.12 -7.42
C SER A 620 -41.36 5.91 -7.58
N ASP A 621 -41.83 5.68 -8.81
CA ASP A 621 -42.69 4.54 -9.17
C ASP A 621 -41.90 3.26 -9.49
N ILE A 622 -40.72 3.46 -10.10
CA ILE A 622 -39.95 2.31 -10.64
C ILE A 622 -38.47 2.50 -10.27
N TRP A 623 -37.88 1.45 -9.70
CA TRP A 623 -36.44 1.31 -9.59
C TRP A 623 -35.95 0.41 -10.71
N LEU A 624 -35.18 0.97 -11.63
CA LEU A 624 -34.66 0.28 -12.80
C LEU A 624 -33.14 0.15 -12.73
N TYR A 625 -32.65 -1.09 -12.58
CA TYR A 625 -31.23 -1.39 -12.34
C TYR A 625 -30.73 -2.46 -13.31
N PRO A 626 -30.44 -2.08 -14.58
CA PRO A 626 -29.95 -2.99 -15.61
C PRO A 626 -28.43 -3.17 -15.47
N THR A 627 -27.98 -4.13 -14.65
CA THR A 627 -26.58 -4.26 -14.27
C THR A 627 -25.97 -5.62 -14.66
N ASN A 628 -24.70 -5.61 -15.07
CA ASN A 628 -23.86 -6.81 -15.12
C ASN A 628 -22.98 -6.96 -13.87
N PHE A 629 -22.99 -5.97 -12.97
CA PHE A 629 -22.24 -6.06 -11.73
C PHE A 629 -22.79 -7.19 -10.84
N GLN A 630 -21.89 -7.98 -10.28
CA GLN A 630 -22.25 -9.09 -9.39
C GLN A 630 -22.45 -8.55 -7.95
N GLU A 631 -23.67 -8.18 -7.62
CA GLU A 631 -24.01 -7.74 -6.26
C GLU A 631 -23.91 -8.89 -5.27
N SER A 632 -23.19 -8.69 -4.15
CA SER A 632 -23.16 -9.62 -3.04
C SER A 632 -24.47 -9.62 -2.25
N TYR A 633 -25.16 -8.47 -2.23
CA TYR A 633 -26.53 -8.28 -1.73
C TYR A 633 -27.16 -7.11 -2.49
N CYS A 634 -27.64 -6.20 -2.32
CA CYS A 634 -28.11 -4.96 -2.90
C CYS A 634 -29.09 -4.23 -1.94
N ILE A 635 -28.55 -3.41 -1.06
CA ILE A 635 -29.36 -2.64 -0.10
C ILE A 635 -30.35 -1.70 -0.84
N THR A 636 -29.94 -1.14 -1.97
CA THR A 636 -30.79 -0.27 -2.79
C THR A 636 -32.05 -0.97 -3.32
N ALA A 637 -31.99 -2.28 -3.55
CA ALA A 637 -33.19 -3.06 -3.89
C ALA A 637 -34.16 -3.15 -2.70
N LEU A 638 -33.66 -3.28 -1.46
CA LEU A 638 -34.51 -3.21 -0.27
C LEU A 638 -35.17 -1.84 -0.11
N GLU A 639 -34.40 -0.77 -0.33
CA GLU A 639 -34.89 0.62 -0.27
C GLU A 639 -35.97 0.88 -1.31
N ALA A 640 -35.82 0.34 -2.51
CA ALA A 640 -36.85 0.41 -3.55
C ALA A 640 -38.11 -0.39 -3.15
N MET A 641 -37.95 -1.59 -2.60
CA MET A 641 -39.07 -2.45 -2.18
C MET A 641 -39.86 -1.83 -1.03
N ILE A 642 -39.17 -1.35 0.02
CA ILE A 642 -39.86 -0.73 1.18
C ILE A 642 -40.53 0.60 0.79
N SER A 643 -40.05 1.28 -0.23
CA SER A 643 -40.66 2.49 -0.80
C SER A 643 -41.80 2.18 -1.76
N LYS A 644 -42.20 0.92 -1.94
CA LYS A 644 -43.21 0.49 -2.89
C LYS A 644 -42.90 0.92 -4.35
N CYS A 645 -41.64 0.84 -4.76
CA CYS A 645 -41.26 0.94 -6.16
C CYS A 645 -41.40 -0.42 -6.84
N LEU A 646 -41.83 -0.46 -8.11
CA LEU A 646 -41.65 -1.64 -8.93
C LEU A 646 -40.17 -1.89 -9.14
N VAL A 647 -39.68 -3.04 -8.72
CA VAL A 647 -38.27 -3.41 -8.83
C VAL A 647 -38.02 -4.12 -10.16
N VAL A 648 -37.14 -3.59 -11.00
CA VAL A 648 -36.76 -4.13 -12.30
C VAL A 648 -35.24 -4.25 -12.39
N THR A 649 -34.74 -5.48 -12.51
CA THR A 649 -33.29 -5.75 -12.57
C THR A 649 -32.98 -7.04 -13.34
N VAL A 650 -31.76 -7.56 -13.20
CA VAL A 650 -31.24 -8.68 -13.96
C VAL A 650 -31.09 -9.93 -13.08
N LYS A 651 -31.29 -11.10 -13.65
CA LYS A 651 -31.07 -12.39 -12.99
C LYS A 651 -29.56 -12.65 -12.86
N ASN A 652 -28.90 -11.92 -11.95
CA ASN A 652 -27.46 -11.96 -11.74
C ASN A 652 -27.13 -11.95 -10.23
N ALA A 653 -26.19 -12.80 -9.82
CA ALA A 653 -25.67 -12.87 -8.47
C ALA A 653 -26.79 -12.86 -7.40
N ALA A 654 -26.61 -12.16 -6.28
CA ALA A 654 -27.59 -12.09 -5.21
C ALA A 654 -28.90 -11.37 -5.59
N LEU A 655 -28.93 -10.54 -6.63
CA LEU A 655 -30.16 -9.93 -7.13
C LEU A 655 -31.23 -10.98 -7.48
N THR A 656 -30.79 -12.16 -7.93
CA THR A 656 -31.72 -13.28 -8.22
C THR A 656 -32.53 -13.68 -6.99
N GLU A 657 -31.88 -13.96 -5.87
CA GLU A 657 -32.56 -14.42 -4.65
C GLU A 657 -33.34 -13.29 -3.93
N ILE A 658 -32.85 -12.05 -4.06
CA ILE A 658 -33.51 -10.90 -3.42
C ILE A 658 -34.79 -10.53 -4.16
N VAL A 659 -34.81 -10.56 -5.51
CA VAL A 659 -35.91 -10.02 -6.34
C VAL A 659 -36.86 -11.11 -6.86
N GLU A 660 -36.46 -12.40 -6.86
CA GLU A 660 -37.30 -13.49 -7.36
C GLU A 660 -38.68 -13.54 -6.69
N GLY A 661 -39.72 -13.47 -7.48
CA GLY A 661 -41.11 -13.40 -7.03
C GLY A 661 -41.58 -12.09 -6.43
N LYS A 662 -40.70 -11.06 -6.39
CA LYS A 662 -40.94 -9.72 -5.79
C LYS A 662 -40.69 -8.57 -6.77
N GLY A 663 -40.34 -8.86 -8.02
CA GLY A 663 -40.06 -7.87 -9.04
C GLY A 663 -39.73 -8.55 -10.38
N ILE A 664 -39.28 -7.75 -11.35
CA ILE A 664 -38.88 -8.24 -12.68
C ILE A 664 -37.41 -8.63 -12.65
N LEU A 665 -37.14 -9.87 -13.06
CA LEU A 665 -35.81 -10.38 -13.36
C LEU A 665 -35.65 -10.61 -14.87
N CYS A 666 -34.76 -9.85 -15.48
CA CYS A 666 -34.42 -9.98 -16.89
C CYS A 666 -33.28 -10.97 -17.09
N LYS A 667 -33.13 -11.47 -18.31
CA LYS A 667 -32.03 -12.40 -18.63
C LYS A 667 -30.68 -11.73 -18.49
N TYR A 668 -29.67 -12.48 -18.05
CA TYR A 668 -28.26 -12.10 -17.98
C TYR A 668 -27.50 -12.73 -19.18
N PRO A 669 -26.48 -12.09 -19.75
CA PRO A 669 -26.01 -10.72 -19.45
C PRO A 669 -26.91 -9.65 -20.07
N ILE A 670 -26.99 -8.47 -19.44
CA ILE A 670 -27.96 -7.43 -19.81
C ILE A 670 -27.70 -6.82 -21.19
N GLU A 671 -26.46 -6.71 -21.63
CA GLU A 671 -26.10 -6.15 -22.96
C GLU A 671 -26.78 -6.86 -24.12
N ASN A 672 -27.06 -8.15 -23.98
CA ASN A 672 -27.71 -8.99 -24.99
C ASN A 672 -29.22 -9.15 -24.74
N ASN A 673 -29.75 -8.59 -23.66
CA ASN A 673 -31.13 -8.85 -23.20
C ASN A 673 -31.91 -7.58 -22.84
N LEU A 674 -31.56 -6.42 -23.40
CA LEU A 674 -32.27 -5.16 -23.17
C LEU A 674 -33.71 -5.22 -23.65
N ASP A 675 -34.00 -5.95 -24.74
CA ASP A 675 -35.36 -6.13 -25.24
C ASP A 675 -36.20 -7.08 -24.35
N ASP A 676 -35.59 -8.10 -23.71
CA ASP A 676 -36.26 -8.91 -22.68
C ASP A 676 -36.68 -8.05 -21.47
N LEU A 677 -35.83 -7.11 -21.07
CA LEU A 677 -36.12 -6.16 -20.00
C LEU A 677 -37.33 -5.27 -20.37
N LEU A 678 -37.27 -4.62 -21.53
CA LEU A 678 -38.32 -3.73 -22.01
C LEU A 678 -39.65 -4.48 -22.17
N THR A 679 -39.63 -5.68 -22.78
CA THR A 679 -40.82 -6.51 -22.95
C THR A 679 -41.50 -6.82 -21.60
N LYS A 680 -40.73 -7.23 -20.62
CA LYS A 680 -41.25 -7.55 -19.28
C LYS A 680 -41.76 -6.32 -18.54
N LEU A 681 -41.02 -5.20 -18.64
CA LEU A 681 -41.42 -3.93 -18.05
C LEU A 681 -42.75 -3.46 -18.62
N PHE A 682 -42.87 -3.37 -19.96
CA PHE A 682 -44.10 -2.93 -20.64
C PHE A 682 -45.27 -3.86 -20.34
N PHE A 683 -45.03 -5.18 -20.30
CA PHE A 683 -46.05 -6.15 -19.93
C PHE A 683 -46.67 -5.86 -18.55
N LEU A 684 -45.85 -5.45 -17.55
CA LEU A 684 -46.40 -5.10 -16.23
C LEU A 684 -47.00 -3.70 -16.17
N LEU A 685 -46.45 -2.75 -16.91
CA LEU A 685 -47.03 -1.39 -16.94
C LEU A 685 -48.44 -1.34 -17.56
N GLU A 686 -48.73 -2.24 -18.47
CA GLU A 686 -50.08 -2.43 -19.06
C GLU A 686 -51.02 -3.21 -18.14
N ARG A 687 -50.54 -3.75 -17.00
CA ARG A 687 -51.33 -4.60 -16.08
C ARG A 687 -51.19 -4.13 -14.63
N PRO A 688 -51.89 -3.03 -14.27
CA PRO A 688 -51.75 -2.36 -12.97
C PRO A 688 -51.95 -3.30 -11.77
N GLN A 689 -52.92 -4.21 -11.84
CA GLN A 689 -53.18 -5.18 -10.75
C GLN A 689 -52.01 -6.16 -10.54
N LEU A 690 -51.37 -6.57 -11.61
CA LEU A 690 -50.20 -7.47 -11.53
C LEU A 690 -48.97 -6.72 -11.04
N LYS A 691 -48.80 -5.47 -11.49
CA LYS A 691 -47.76 -4.56 -10.98
C LYS A 691 -47.89 -4.41 -9.47
N GLU A 692 -49.09 -4.08 -8.98
CA GLU A 692 -49.37 -3.87 -7.56
C GLU A 692 -49.10 -5.16 -6.74
N HIS A 693 -49.46 -6.33 -7.27
CA HIS A 693 -49.17 -7.60 -6.63
C HIS A 693 -47.65 -7.80 -6.37
N PHE A 694 -46.80 -7.49 -7.33
CA PHE A 694 -45.35 -7.56 -7.14
C PHE A 694 -44.84 -6.53 -6.12
N ILE A 695 -45.35 -5.30 -6.17
CA ILE A 695 -45.00 -4.24 -5.24
C ILE A 695 -45.37 -4.61 -3.80
N GLU A 696 -46.57 -5.12 -3.54
CA GLU A 696 -47.00 -5.51 -2.20
C GLU A 696 -46.17 -6.69 -1.67
N LYS A 697 -45.91 -7.73 -2.47
CA LYS A 697 -45.00 -8.83 -2.08
C LYS A 697 -43.60 -8.34 -1.74
N ALA A 698 -43.08 -7.39 -2.51
CA ALA A 698 -41.76 -6.79 -2.28
C ALA A 698 -41.76 -6.02 -0.95
N TYR A 699 -42.79 -5.24 -0.70
CA TYR A 699 -42.98 -4.46 0.52
C TYR A 699 -43.10 -5.35 1.75
N GLU A 700 -43.98 -6.36 1.72
CA GLU A 700 -44.16 -7.34 2.83
C GLU A 700 -42.88 -8.07 3.20
N TRP A 701 -42.06 -8.42 2.20
CA TRP A 701 -40.79 -9.07 2.45
C TRP A 701 -39.74 -8.10 2.98
N SER A 702 -39.60 -6.91 2.38
CA SER A 702 -38.58 -5.92 2.77
C SER A 702 -38.86 -5.31 4.14
N SER A 703 -40.12 -5.20 4.56
CA SER A 703 -40.51 -4.70 5.88
C SER A 703 -40.00 -5.57 7.06
N LYS A 704 -39.58 -6.80 6.79
CA LYS A 704 -38.98 -7.72 7.76
C LYS A 704 -37.46 -7.68 7.74
N GLN A 705 -36.84 -6.95 6.81
CA GLN A 705 -35.38 -6.87 6.67
C GLN A 705 -34.82 -5.73 7.49
N THR A 706 -35.11 -5.68 8.78
CA THR A 706 -34.74 -4.60 9.70
C THR A 706 -33.49 -4.92 10.51
N TYR A 707 -32.81 -3.90 11.05
CA TYR A 707 -31.58 -4.09 11.84
C TYR A 707 -31.85 -4.76 13.18
N ASP A 708 -33.00 -4.47 13.84
CA ASP A 708 -33.39 -5.12 15.08
C ASP A 708 -33.61 -6.64 14.89
N THR A 709 -34.33 -7.02 13.82
CA THR A 709 -34.50 -8.44 13.46
C THR A 709 -33.14 -9.10 13.17
N LEU A 710 -32.29 -8.43 12.40
CA LEU A 710 -30.95 -8.95 12.07
C LEU A 710 -30.06 -9.12 13.32
N ALA A 711 -30.10 -8.16 14.24
CA ALA A 711 -29.31 -8.24 15.49
C ALA A 711 -29.76 -9.41 16.36
N ASN A 712 -31.08 -9.67 16.47
CA ASN A 712 -31.61 -10.82 17.19
C ASN A 712 -31.16 -12.13 16.52
N GLU A 713 -31.28 -12.25 15.18
CA GLU A 713 -30.77 -13.42 14.43
C GLU A 713 -29.28 -13.66 14.69
N TRP A 714 -28.44 -12.61 14.76
CA TRP A 714 -27.04 -12.78 15.06
C TRP A 714 -26.78 -13.27 16.49
N VAL A 715 -27.52 -12.76 17.46
CA VAL A 715 -27.39 -13.18 18.86
C VAL A 715 -27.83 -14.62 19.04
N GLU A 716 -28.95 -15.01 18.42
CA GLU A 716 -29.54 -16.35 18.56
C GLU A 716 -28.79 -17.40 17.74
N ASP A 717 -28.46 -17.13 16.48
CA ASP A 717 -27.96 -18.12 15.53
C ASP A 717 -26.43 -18.08 15.35
N ILE A 718 -25.81 -16.89 15.38
CA ILE A 718 -24.38 -16.74 15.07
C ILE A 718 -23.52 -16.75 16.33
N PHE A 719 -23.91 -15.98 17.35
CA PHE A 719 -23.09 -15.89 18.56
C PHE A 719 -23.20 -17.12 19.47
N THR A 720 -24.20 -17.95 19.28
CA THR A 720 -24.33 -19.24 19.99
C THR A 720 -23.45 -20.36 19.41
N LEU A 721 -23.06 -20.23 18.13
CA LEU A 721 -22.09 -21.15 17.51
C LEU A 721 -20.72 -21.04 18.21
#